data_69206f8bb2ef30bd8575ff2daf6eedc5
#
_entry.id   69206f8bb2ef30bd8575ff2daf6eedc5
#
_cell.length_a   1.000
_cell.length_b   1.000
_cell.length_c   1.000
_cell.angle_alpha   90.00
_cell.angle_beta   90.00
_cell.angle_gamma   90.00
#
_symmetry.space_group_name_H-M   'P 1'
#
loop_
_entity.id
_entity.type
_entity.pdbx_description
1 polymer ?
#
loop_
_entity_poly.entity_id
_entity_poly.type
_entity_poly.pdbx_seq_one_letter_code
_entity_poly.pdbx_strand_id
1 'polypeptide(L)'
;MVNSQQSTVNRRSLWLKVLVFCLLSFAFCHNIIAQQTIDSISRPRVGIVLSGGGARGFAHIGALKVIEESGLPIDYIAGTSMGSIIGGLYAMGYSLETMTQLTREQNWDAVMSDAIPQKYVSVDDKIMDRHYLATFPFRDKKIKMKSGIYDGARINLLLARLTSPAYKIRNYSELSIPYLCIATDIANGEAYEMTRGNLQRSIRASMSIPFYFTPVEVDGRLLIDGGMRNNFPVQNLRDKGVDIIIGVNVQRNFHTKEEINSLTKILDQMIAITDIDANKKAMEEIDIHIRPQLGSYGMMDFNSFDSIIAIGEEAAREYLPQLKHLADSIRSIQEYTIERPDVKPLDTLYIVSLKINGVKAENENFIRKSIGKSYPTKMTLNDIDKALMSIYATGYYKEVWYELIPATKGVTLMVHCNEKEEETVSIAAHYDTDYGIGILANLTLKNVLEFPKRSTLAFDLNIAEDPYFKIRFHSNLSQKFKYGADLSVISLFMNQYDNKTINNSYSVQDNKFDIFTEFMPTLQQQFRIGVVANYVHLRDNLVHIVNADNYDFITHAYFNYHLDNEDSPTYASRGWKLNINGKYIIPFIKLEDGSKMGHSIIIKVDLDGSIALGERHSLKLGATAGSSVGINELPLSYRFFVGGQSHMYYFDNIISFDGLRFTQLYGNHIVIGKISWQYNFYKNLYVTANINGGYVSEEYNNWFYNDNFIIGGGLTLGMKTKAGPIEISLMGSNKSSNLFGFLNIGYWF
;
A
#
# COMPACT_ATOMS: atom_id res chain seq x y z
N MET A 1 7.23 -77.49 -66.91
CA MET A 1 7.89 -76.75 -68.02
C MET A 1 7.91 -75.28 -67.63
N VAL A 2 9.09 -74.68 -67.83
CA VAL A 2 9.29 -73.19 -67.75
C VAL A 2 9.17 -72.58 -66.37
N ASN A 3 10.07 -71.93 -65.73
CA ASN A 3 11.39 -71.34 -65.89
C ASN A 3 12.00 -71.09 -64.54
N SER A 4 13.12 -71.65 -64.22
CA SER A 4 13.91 -71.32 -63.06
C SER A 4 15.26 -70.73 -63.47
N GLN A 5 15.28 -69.46 -63.84
CA GLN A 5 16.55 -68.74 -64.03
C GLN A 5 16.28 -67.22 -64.08
N GLN A 6 16.09 -66.58 -62.91
CA GLN A 6 16.29 -65.12 -62.73
C GLN A 6 16.15 -64.71 -61.25
N SER A 7 17.08 -65.09 -60.37
CA SER A 7 17.07 -64.56 -58.99
C SER A 7 18.43 -64.41 -58.32
N THR A 8 19.54 -64.68 -59.02
CA THR A 8 20.88 -64.67 -58.38
C THR A 8 21.72 -63.41 -58.64
N VAL A 9 21.31 -62.50 -59.54
CA VAL A 9 22.09 -61.29 -59.86
C VAL A 9 21.68 -60.09 -58.99
N ASN A 10 20.48 -60.07 -58.42
CA ASN A 10 19.98 -58.92 -57.69
C ASN A 10 20.37 -58.88 -56.19
N ARG A 11 20.77 -60.02 -55.61
CA ARG A 11 21.15 -60.03 -54.15
C ARG A 11 22.55 -59.48 -53.92
N ARG A 12 23.52 -59.60 -54.78
CA ARG A 12 24.88 -59.05 -54.63
C ARG A 12 24.87 -57.50 -54.75
N SER A 13 24.05 -56.93 -55.59
CA SER A 13 23.88 -55.48 -55.73
C SER A 13 23.16 -54.85 -54.51
N LEU A 14 22.22 -55.58 -53.89
CA LEU A 14 21.50 -55.11 -52.69
C LEU A 14 22.41 -55.11 -51.47
N TRP A 15 23.22 -56.16 -51.30
CA TRP A 15 24.16 -56.23 -50.18
C TRP A 15 25.28 -55.18 -50.27
N LEU A 16 25.75 -54.86 -51.48
CA LEU A 16 26.73 -53.79 -51.70
C LEU A 16 26.12 -52.40 -51.37
N LYS A 17 24.85 -52.14 -51.71
CA LYS A 17 24.15 -50.94 -51.41
C LYS A 17 23.86 -50.79 -49.91
N VAL A 18 23.54 -51.91 -49.25
CA VAL A 18 23.35 -51.89 -47.77
C VAL A 18 24.70 -51.69 -47.07
N LEU A 19 25.78 -52.27 -47.50
CA LEU A 19 27.10 -52.11 -46.93
C LEU A 19 27.63 -50.70 -47.14
N VAL A 20 27.41 -50.09 -48.32
CA VAL A 20 27.76 -48.68 -48.57
C VAL A 20 26.89 -47.72 -47.73
N PHE A 21 25.60 -48.04 -47.57
CA PHE A 21 24.72 -47.24 -46.70
C PHE A 21 25.11 -47.35 -45.24
N CYS A 22 25.46 -48.56 -44.77
CA CYS A 22 25.97 -48.74 -43.40
C CYS A 22 27.31 -48.03 -43.15
N LEU A 23 28.22 -48.07 -44.10
CA LEU A 23 29.52 -47.40 -44.06
C LEU A 23 29.35 -45.86 -44.11
N LEU A 24 28.43 -45.36 -44.93
CA LEU A 24 28.09 -43.90 -44.95
C LEU A 24 27.39 -43.49 -43.69
N SER A 25 26.49 -44.32 -43.15
CA SER A 25 25.85 -44.04 -41.85
C SER A 25 26.86 -44.05 -40.68
N PHE A 26 27.83 -44.96 -40.71
CA PHE A 26 28.92 -45.01 -39.71
C PHE A 26 29.86 -43.80 -39.82
N ALA A 27 30.20 -43.38 -41.06
CA ALA A 27 30.99 -42.16 -41.29
C ALA A 27 30.20 -40.88 -40.89
N PHE A 28 28.87 -40.87 -41.11
CA PHE A 28 28.03 -39.77 -40.67
C PHE A 28 27.86 -39.73 -39.14
N CYS A 29 27.72 -40.88 -38.48
CA CYS A 29 27.72 -40.97 -37.01
C CYS A 29 29.06 -40.56 -36.40
N HIS A 30 30.20 -40.89 -36.99
CA HIS A 30 31.51 -40.47 -36.52
C HIS A 30 31.72 -38.95 -36.70
N ASN A 31 31.21 -38.34 -37.76
CA ASN A 31 31.26 -36.89 -37.94
C ASN A 31 30.28 -36.14 -37.01
N ILE A 32 29.14 -36.73 -36.64
CA ILE A 32 28.22 -36.13 -35.64
C ILE A 32 28.76 -36.26 -34.23
N ILE A 33 29.49 -37.34 -33.91
CA ILE A 33 30.14 -37.50 -32.61
C ILE A 33 31.40 -36.63 -32.51
N ALA A 34 32.08 -36.35 -33.63
CA ALA A 34 33.26 -35.45 -33.67
C ALA A 34 32.88 -33.95 -33.69
N GLN A 35 31.59 -33.59 -33.91
CA GLN A 35 31.12 -32.22 -33.91
C GLN A 35 30.33 -31.84 -32.63
N GLN A 36 30.24 -32.75 -31.64
CA GLN A 36 29.89 -32.48 -30.26
C GLN A 36 31.12 -32.49 -29.35
N THR A 37 32.23 -31.92 -29.73
CA THR A 37 33.05 -31.21 -28.79
C THR A 37 32.32 -29.89 -28.56
N ILE A 38 31.36 -29.91 -27.60
CA ILE A 38 31.08 -28.79 -26.76
C ILE A 38 32.46 -28.22 -26.46
N ASP A 39 32.72 -26.95 -26.81
CA ASP A 39 33.79 -26.17 -26.21
C ASP A 39 33.57 -26.22 -24.72
N SER A 40 34.06 -27.27 -24.08
CA SER A 40 34.13 -27.35 -22.63
C SER A 40 35.05 -26.21 -22.25
N ILE A 41 34.48 -25.17 -21.60
CA ILE A 41 35.29 -24.12 -20.97
C ILE A 41 36.41 -24.84 -20.26
N SER A 42 37.66 -24.74 -20.75
CA SER A 42 38.80 -25.43 -20.18
C SER A 42 39.28 -24.74 -18.91
N ARG A 43 38.79 -23.51 -18.67
CA ARG A 43 39.06 -22.71 -17.45
C ARG A 43 38.08 -23.05 -16.31
N PRO A 44 38.49 -22.87 -15.06
CA PRO A 44 37.59 -22.98 -13.92
C PRO A 44 36.37 -22.05 -14.05
N ARG A 45 35.18 -22.54 -13.69
CA ARG A 45 33.95 -21.79 -13.65
C ARG A 45 33.84 -21.02 -12.34
N VAL A 46 33.57 -19.72 -12.44
CA VAL A 46 33.44 -18.83 -11.28
C VAL A 46 31.97 -18.52 -11.00
N GLY A 47 31.55 -18.70 -9.77
CA GLY A 47 30.20 -18.34 -9.33
C GLY A 47 30.20 -17.35 -8.17
N ILE A 48 29.12 -16.57 -8.12
CA ILE A 48 28.85 -15.63 -7.02
C ILE A 48 27.65 -16.08 -6.23
N VAL A 49 27.80 -16.12 -4.89
CA VAL A 49 26.71 -16.34 -3.96
C VAL A 49 26.43 -15.05 -3.17
N LEU A 50 25.15 -14.62 -3.18
CA LEU A 50 24.68 -13.44 -2.46
C LEU A 50 23.69 -13.85 -1.38
N SER A 51 24.03 -13.62 -0.12
CA SER A 51 23.16 -13.99 1.00
C SER A 51 21.94 -13.09 1.13
N GLY A 52 20.91 -13.57 1.83
CA GLY A 52 19.84 -12.70 2.31
C GLY A 52 20.30 -11.80 3.46
N GLY A 53 19.54 -10.74 3.73
CA GLY A 53 19.85 -9.79 4.80
C GLY A 53 18.95 -8.54 4.85
N GLY A 54 17.85 -8.50 4.10
CA GLY A 54 17.01 -7.31 3.97
C GLY A 54 17.80 -6.12 3.43
N ALA A 55 17.65 -4.94 4.02
CA ALA A 55 18.36 -3.72 3.61
C ALA A 55 19.89 -3.87 3.57
N ARG A 56 20.45 -4.71 4.44
CA ARG A 56 21.91 -5.00 4.45
C ARG A 56 22.40 -5.54 3.11
N GLY A 57 21.50 -6.17 2.33
CA GLY A 57 21.83 -6.69 1.00
C GLY A 57 22.19 -5.63 -0.04
N PHE A 58 21.96 -4.34 0.20
CA PHE A 58 22.49 -3.29 -0.67
C PHE A 58 24.03 -3.30 -0.73
N ALA A 59 24.70 -3.85 0.28
CA ALA A 59 26.14 -4.05 0.27
C ALA A 59 26.62 -4.95 -0.88
N HIS A 60 25.75 -5.83 -1.41
CA HIS A 60 26.07 -6.64 -2.59
C HIS A 60 26.39 -5.77 -3.81
N ILE A 61 25.70 -4.62 -3.99
CA ILE A 61 25.98 -3.70 -5.10
C ILE A 61 27.44 -3.18 -4.99
N GLY A 62 27.84 -2.78 -3.78
CA GLY A 62 29.20 -2.30 -3.53
C GLY A 62 30.25 -3.39 -3.75
N ALA A 63 30.01 -4.60 -3.24
CA ALA A 63 30.92 -5.73 -3.43
C ALA A 63 31.05 -6.14 -4.90
N LEU A 64 29.92 -6.18 -5.63
CA LEU A 64 29.93 -6.50 -7.07
C LEU A 64 30.72 -5.49 -7.90
N LYS A 65 30.78 -4.19 -7.53
CA LYS A 65 31.63 -3.19 -8.20
C LYS A 65 33.10 -3.58 -8.19
N VAL A 66 33.57 -4.05 -7.05
CA VAL A 66 34.95 -4.46 -6.88
C VAL A 66 35.25 -5.78 -7.58
N ILE A 67 34.30 -6.73 -7.53
CA ILE A 67 34.42 -8.00 -8.26
C ILE A 67 34.47 -7.73 -9.78
N GLU A 68 33.62 -6.84 -10.30
CA GLU A 68 33.63 -6.45 -11.72
C GLU A 68 34.93 -5.74 -12.11
N GLU A 69 35.45 -4.83 -11.27
CA GLU A 69 36.72 -4.15 -11.44
C GLU A 69 37.93 -5.11 -11.53
N SER A 70 37.84 -6.28 -10.89
CA SER A 70 38.88 -7.29 -10.93
C SER A 70 39.02 -7.98 -12.30
N GLY A 71 37.98 -7.87 -13.16
CA GLY A 71 37.95 -8.50 -14.46
C GLY A 71 37.74 -10.02 -14.43
N LEU A 72 37.17 -10.55 -13.34
CA LEU A 72 36.81 -11.96 -13.22
C LEU A 72 35.62 -12.33 -14.13
N PRO A 73 35.67 -13.47 -14.84
CA PRO A 73 34.52 -14.00 -15.55
C PRO A 73 33.55 -14.62 -14.54
N ILE A 74 32.27 -14.25 -14.62
CA ILE A 74 31.23 -14.77 -13.72
C ILE A 74 30.34 -15.69 -14.56
N ASP A 75 30.33 -16.98 -14.20
CA ASP A 75 29.62 -18.03 -14.95
C ASP A 75 28.26 -18.40 -14.33
N TYR A 76 28.06 -18.08 -13.04
CA TYR A 76 26.79 -18.39 -12.35
C TYR A 76 26.56 -17.48 -11.15
N ILE A 77 25.28 -17.16 -10.86
CA ILE A 77 24.89 -16.39 -9.69
C ILE A 77 23.79 -17.14 -8.93
N ALA A 78 23.96 -17.24 -7.60
CA ALA A 78 22.94 -17.74 -6.70
C ALA A 78 22.62 -16.66 -5.65
N GLY A 79 21.33 -16.51 -5.32
CA GLY A 79 20.94 -15.52 -4.32
C GLY A 79 19.73 -15.93 -3.48
N THR A 80 19.66 -15.41 -2.27
CA THR A 80 18.52 -15.56 -1.37
C THR A 80 18.03 -14.18 -0.91
N SER A 81 16.70 -13.98 -0.83
CA SER A 81 16.11 -12.74 -0.32
C SER A 81 16.63 -11.51 -1.07
N MET A 82 17.23 -10.52 -0.41
CA MET A 82 17.83 -9.37 -1.09
C MET A 82 18.95 -9.78 -2.06
N GLY A 83 19.70 -10.84 -1.74
CA GLY A 83 20.70 -11.40 -2.65
C GLY A 83 20.06 -11.94 -3.93
N SER A 84 18.82 -12.44 -3.88
CA SER A 84 18.08 -12.85 -5.08
C SER A 84 17.67 -11.65 -5.95
N ILE A 85 17.32 -10.52 -5.34
CA ILE A 85 16.98 -9.29 -6.07
C ILE A 85 18.24 -8.77 -6.79
N ILE A 86 19.30 -8.49 -6.03
CA ILE A 86 20.53 -7.92 -6.57
C ILE A 86 21.18 -8.88 -7.57
N GLY A 87 21.29 -10.17 -7.24
CA GLY A 87 21.85 -11.20 -8.12
C GLY A 87 21.03 -11.39 -9.41
N GLY A 88 19.71 -11.39 -9.32
CA GLY A 88 18.82 -11.51 -10.48
C GLY A 88 18.91 -10.31 -11.43
N LEU A 89 18.95 -9.08 -10.90
CA LEU A 89 19.12 -7.87 -11.71
C LEU A 89 20.52 -7.85 -12.37
N TYR A 90 21.55 -8.19 -11.62
CA TYR A 90 22.90 -8.30 -12.15
C TYR A 90 23.02 -9.39 -13.23
N ALA A 91 22.39 -10.55 -13.01
CA ALA A 91 22.36 -11.65 -13.98
C ALA A 91 21.61 -11.31 -15.28
N MET A 92 20.60 -10.42 -15.22
CA MET A 92 19.92 -9.89 -16.41
C MET A 92 20.79 -8.93 -17.22
N GLY A 93 21.86 -8.35 -16.63
CA GLY A 93 22.74 -7.40 -17.28
C GLY A 93 22.55 -5.95 -16.88
N TYR A 94 21.87 -5.64 -15.77
CA TYR A 94 21.86 -4.28 -15.22
C TYR A 94 23.27 -3.85 -14.83
N SER A 95 23.66 -2.63 -15.20
CA SER A 95 24.90 -2.01 -14.67
C SER A 95 24.73 -1.64 -13.19
N LEU A 96 25.82 -1.65 -12.45
CA LEU A 96 25.80 -1.35 -11.02
C LEU A 96 25.46 0.13 -10.75
N GLU A 97 25.77 1.03 -11.69
CA GLU A 97 25.31 2.41 -11.69
C GLU A 97 23.77 2.48 -11.78
N THR A 98 23.20 1.79 -12.77
CA THR A 98 21.74 1.75 -12.97
C THR A 98 21.06 1.16 -11.73
N MET A 99 21.59 0.08 -11.14
CA MET A 99 21.04 -0.50 -9.91
C MET A 99 21.10 0.47 -8.73
N THR A 100 22.20 1.18 -8.57
CA THR A 100 22.37 2.19 -7.52
C THR A 100 21.35 3.34 -7.70
N GLN A 101 21.18 3.83 -8.94
CA GLN A 101 20.23 4.90 -9.23
C GLN A 101 18.78 4.45 -8.99
N LEU A 102 18.40 3.27 -9.49
CA LEU A 102 17.07 2.71 -9.26
C LEU A 102 16.77 2.53 -7.75
N THR A 103 17.79 2.20 -6.96
CA THR A 103 17.66 2.12 -5.49
C THR A 103 17.38 3.51 -4.87
N ARG A 104 18.06 4.57 -5.34
CA ARG A 104 17.87 5.95 -4.88
C ARG A 104 16.51 6.54 -5.22
N GLU A 105 15.94 6.13 -6.35
CA GLU A 105 14.65 6.64 -6.84
C GLU A 105 13.46 6.09 -6.05
N GLN A 106 13.65 5.06 -5.21
CA GLN A 106 12.55 4.43 -4.48
C GLN A 106 12.22 5.16 -3.19
N ASN A 107 10.92 5.30 -2.93
CA ASN A 107 10.42 5.58 -1.59
C ASN A 107 10.27 4.24 -0.85
N TRP A 108 11.34 3.83 -0.17
CA TRP A 108 11.41 2.52 0.48
C TRP A 108 10.35 2.32 1.56
N ASP A 109 10.03 3.37 2.33
CA ASP A 109 8.97 3.29 3.34
C ASP A 109 7.63 2.93 2.70
N ALA A 110 7.33 3.54 1.56
CA ALA A 110 6.10 3.25 0.83
C ALA A 110 6.13 1.87 0.13
N VAL A 111 7.27 1.46 -0.43
CA VAL A 111 7.42 0.15 -1.09
C VAL A 111 7.28 -0.99 -0.09
N MET A 112 7.90 -0.85 1.08
CA MET A 112 7.90 -1.90 2.10
C MET A 112 6.60 -1.96 2.92
N SER A 113 5.83 -0.86 3.02
CA SER A 113 4.61 -0.78 3.82
C SER A 113 3.32 -0.91 3.02
N ASP A 114 3.37 -1.22 1.74
CA ASP A 114 2.22 -1.21 0.81
C ASP A 114 1.39 0.08 0.86
N ALA A 115 2.00 1.20 1.27
CA ALA A 115 1.30 2.47 1.40
C ALA A 115 0.70 2.92 0.07
N ILE A 116 -0.61 3.06 0.04
CA ILE A 116 -1.36 3.50 -1.14
C ILE A 116 -1.30 5.03 -1.20
N PRO A 117 -0.74 5.63 -2.28
CA PRO A 117 -0.80 7.07 -2.44
C PRO A 117 -2.25 7.58 -2.46
N GLN A 118 -2.55 8.64 -1.72
CA GLN A 118 -3.91 9.17 -1.55
C GLN A 118 -4.63 9.50 -2.87
N LYS A 119 -3.89 9.81 -3.92
CA LYS A 119 -4.44 10.05 -5.26
C LYS A 119 -5.13 8.81 -5.91
N TYR A 120 -4.87 7.61 -5.41
CA TYR A 120 -5.49 6.36 -5.88
C TYR A 120 -6.64 5.89 -4.97
N VAL A 121 -6.78 6.47 -3.78
CA VAL A 121 -7.86 6.17 -2.84
C VAL A 121 -9.06 7.03 -3.21
N SER A 122 -10.25 6.41 -3.33
CA SER A 122 -11.46 7.17 -3.60
C SER A 122 -11.85 8.03 -2.39
N VAL A 123 -12.58 9.11 -2.63
CA VAL A 123 -13.11 9.97 -1.56
C VAL A 123 -13.88 9.15 -0.52
N ASP A 124 -14.70 8.23 -0.99
CA ASP A 124 -15.53 7.37 -0.16
C ASP A 124 -14.67 6.45 0.73
N ASP A 125 -13.67 5.78 0.13
CA ASP A 125 -12.73 4.94 0.88
C ASP A 125 -11.87 5.77 1.86
N LYS A 126 -11.50 7.02 1.49
CA LYS A 126 -10.80 7.92 2.40
C LYS A 126 -11.62 8.23 3.66
N ILE A 127 -12.93 8.39 3.52
CA ILE A 127 -13.84 8.62 4.64
C ILE A 127 -13.98 7.35 5.48
N MET A 128 -14.04 6.17 4.84
CA MET A 128 -14.33 4.90 5.52
C MET A 128 -13.10 4.27 6.19
N ASP A 129 -11.95 4.22 5.51
CA ASP A 129 -10.76 3.49 5.99
C ASP A 129 -9.94 4.26 7.04
N ARG A 130 -10.16 5.57 7.19
CA ARG A 130 -9.40 6.40 8.13
C ARG A 130 -9.71 6.13 9.60
N HIS A 131 -10.74 5.33 9.88
CA HIS A 131 -11.23 5.14 11.24
C HIS A 131 -10.67 3.91 11.94
N TYR A 132 -10.19 2.90 11.19
CA TYR A 132 -9.86 1.61 11.80
C TYR A 132 -8.38 1.47 12.14
N LEU A 133 -8.12 1.04 13.36
CA LEU A 133 -6.79 0.68 13.86
C LEU A 133 -6.33 -0.67 13.31
N ALA A 134 -7.25 -1.63 13.24
CA ALA A 134 -6.99 -2.97 12.74
C ALA A 134 -8.23 -3.55 12.06
N THR A 135 -8.01 -4.30 10.97
CA THR A 135 -9.05 -5.00 10.22
C THR A 135 -8.63 -6.45 10.03
N PHE A 136 -9.51 -7.38 10.43
CA PHE A 136 -9.30 -8.82 10.40
C PHE A 136 -10.30 -9.48 9.45
N PRO A 137 -9.87 -10.45 8.62
CA PRO A 137 -10.78 -11.30 7.88
C PRO A 137 -11.72 -12.05 8.84
N PHE A 138 -13.00 -12.13 8.48
CA PHE A 138 -14.02 -12.87 9.22
C PHE A 138 -14.62 -13.92 8.30
N ARG A 139 -14.48 -15.19 8.64
CA ARG A 139 -14.98 -16.29 7.83
C ARG A 139 -15.36 -17.48 8.69
N ASP A 140 -16.43 -18.19 8.33
CA ASP A 140 -16.95 -19.35 9.08
C ASP A 140 -17.20 -18.98 10.56
N LYS A 141 -17.70 -17.75 10.81
CA LYS A 141 -17.96 -17.19 12.17
C LYS A 141 -16.70 -17.10 13.04
N LYS A 142 -15.51 -17.01 12.42
CA LYS A 142 -14.23 -16.89 13.13
C LYS A 142 -13.41 -15.75 12.57
N ILE A 143 -12.76 -15.02 13.47
CA ILE A 143 -11.74 -14.04 13.10
C ILE A 143 -10.47 -14.80 12.71
N LYS A 144 -9.93 -14.51 11.52
CA LYS A 144 -8.69 -15.11 11.02
C LYS A 144 -7.56 -14.12 11.12
N MET A 145 -6.38 -14.62 11.51
CA MET A 145 -5.16 -13.82 11.46
C MET A 145 -4.63 -13.81 10.03
N LYS A 146 -4.12 -12.66 9.59
CA LYS A 146 -3.39 -12.57 8.33
C LYS A 146 -2.06 -13.31 8.45
N SER A 147 -1.64 -13.98 7.38
CA SER A 147 -0.34 -14.67 7.32
C SER A 147 0.86 -13.71 7.21
N GLY A 148 0.62 -12.43 6.90
CA GLY A 148 1.60 -11.36 6.86
C GLY A 148 0.93 -10.01 7.06
N ILE A 149 1.70 -9.02 7.51
CA ILE A 149 1.21 -7.64 7.72
C ILE A 149 0.91 -6.98 6.37
N TYR A 150 1.77 -7.22 5.37
CA TYR A 150 1.70 -6.62 4.04
C TYR A 150 1.53 -7.69 2.96
N ASP A 151 0.70 -7.41 1.99
CA ASP A 151 0.46 -8.30 0.85
C ASP A 151 1.56 -8.16 -0.24
N GLY A 152 2.34 -7.07 -0.21
CA GLY A 152 3.46 -6.82 -1.09
C GLY A 152 3.05 -6.27 -2.47
N ALA A 153 1.93 -5.55 -2.58
CA ALA A 153 1.46 -5.03 -3.85
C ALA A 153 2.46 -4.08 -4.50
N ARG A 154 3.07 -3.16 -3.75
CA ARG A 154 4.04 -2.21 -4.30
C ARG A 154 5.34 -2.87 -4.71
N ILE A 155 5.85 -3.80 -3.91
CA ILE A 155 7.07 -4.53 -4.26
C ILE A 155 6.82 -5.43 -5.48
N ASN A 156 5.63 -6.01 -5.65
CA ASN A 156 5.25 -6.76 -6.84
C ASN A 156 5.34 -5.90 -8.11
N LEU A 157 4.81 -4.67 -8.09
CA LEU A 157 4.89 -3.74 -9.23
C LEU A 157 6.33 -3.30 -9.50
N LEU A 158 7.11 -3.01 -8.45
CA LEU A 158 8.53 -2.66 -8.60
C LEU A 158 9.31 -3.82 -9.24
N LEU A 159 9.16 -5.05 -8.74
CA LEU A 159 9.83 -6.22 -9.29
C LEU A 159 9.37 -6.51 -10.73
N ALA A 160 8.08 -6.36 -11.05
CA ALA A 160 7.58 -6.53 -12.42
C ALA A 160 8.22 -5.53 -13.39
N ARG A 161 8.39 -4.27 -12.96
CA ARG A 161 9.10 -3.26 -13.74
C ARG A 161 10.59 -3.60 -13.92
N LEU A 162 11.29 -3.94 -12.83
CA LEU A 162 12.71 -4.25 -12.85
C LEU A 162 13.03 -5.50 -13.67
N THR A 163 12.16 -6.51 -13.65
CA THR A 163 12.36 -7.75 -14.42
C THR A 163 11.76 -7.71 -15.83
N SER A 164 11.14 -6.57 -16.20
CA SER A 164 10.51 -6.41 -17.52
C SER A 164 11.43 -6.72 -18.72
N PRO A 165 12.74 -6.43 -18.71
CA PRO A 165 13.63 -6.79 -19.83
C PRO A 165 13.69 -8.30 -20.08
N ALA A 166 13.60 -9.10 -19.02
CA ALA A 166 13.69 -10.56 -19.10
C ALA A 166 12.31 -11.25 -19.33
N TYR A 167 11.27 -10.52 -19.72
CA TYR A 167 9.90 -11.07 -19.84
C TYR A 167 9.78 -12.27 -20.80
N LYS A 168 10.73 -12.43 -21.74
CA LYS A 168 10.80 -13.55 -22.68
C LYS A 168 11.51 -14.78 -22.11
N ILE A 169 12.34 -14.59 -21.08
CA ILE A 169 13.19 -15.62 -20.51
C ILE A 169 12.40 -16.39 -19.46
N ARG A 170 12.35 -17.70 -19.63
CA ARG A 170 11.69 -18.63 -18.69
C ARG A 170 12.66 -19.59 -18.03
N ASN A 171 13.79 -19.87 -18.66
CA ASN A 171 14.90 -20.63 -18.09
C ASN A 171 15.99 -19.65 -17.70
N TYR A 172 16.36 -19.58 -16.43
CA TYR A 172 17.31 -18.57 -15.95
C TYR A 172 18.75 -18.85 -16.35
N SER A 173 19.03 -20.02 -16.95
CA SER A 173 20.30 -20.28 -17.64
C SER A 173 20.47 -19.46 -18.93
N GLU A 174 19.39 -18.86 -19.45
CA GLU A 174 19.39 -18.02 -20.67
C GLU A 174 19.55 -16.51 -20.34
N LEU A 175 19.65 -16.13 -19.06
CA LEU A 175 20.04 -14.79 -18.66
C LEU A 175 21.50 -14.51 -19.08
N SER A 176 21.92 -13.25 -19.10
CA SER A 176 23.29 -12.89 -19.44
C SER A 176 24.34 -13.61 -18.58
N ILE A 177 23.98 -13.92 -17.33
CA ILE A 177 24.69 -14.84 -16.46
C ILE A 177 23.67 -15.83 -15.94
N PRO A 178 23.89 -17.15 -16.03
CA PRO A 178 23.05 -18.17 -15.41
C PRO A 178 22.75 -17.86 -13.95
N TYR A 179 21.49 -18.06 -13.55
CA TYR A 179 21.01 -17.60 -12.25
C TYR A 179 20.10 -18.62 -11.57
N LEU A 180 20.14 -18.65 -10.24
CA LEU A 180 19.15 -19.31 -9.41
C LEU A 180 18.84 -18.48 -8.15
N CYS A 181 17.64 -18.67 -7.59
CA CYS A 181 17.30 -18.12 -6.28
C CYS A 181 16.58 -19.17 -5.43
N ILE A 182 16.66 -18.94 -4.11
CA ILE A 182 16.13 -19.88 -3.12
C ILE A 182 14.91 -19.27 -2.43
N ALA A 183 13.87 -20.09 -2.26
CA ALA A 183 12.76 -19.84 -1.34
C ALA A 183 12.63 -21.02 -0.38
N THR A 184 11.76 -20.90 0.63
CA THR A 184 11.42 -22.01 1.55
C THR A 184 9.97 -22.41 1.33
N ASP A 185 9.71 -23.68 1.05
CA ASP A 185 8.36 -24.23 1.00
C ASP A 185 7.84 -24.40 2.43
N ILE A 186 6.83 -23.59 2.82
CA ILE A 186 6.32 -23.59 4.19
C ILE A 186 5.57 -24.89 4.55
N ALA A 187 5.11 -25.64 3.54
CA ALA A 187 4.35 -26.87 3.79
C ALA A 187 5.21 -28.03 4.28
N ASN A 188 6.48 -28.11 3.82
CA ASN A 188 7.40 -29.18 4.17
C ASN A 188 8.68 -28.69 4.88
N GLY A 189 8.92 -27.36 4.90
CA GLY A 189 10.10 -26.74 5.50
C GLY A 189 11.39 -26.94 4.70
N GLU A 190 11.32 -27.29 3.42
CA GLU A 190 12.48 -27.52 2.56
C GLU A 190 12.85 -26.27 1.76
N ALA A 191 14.14 -26.15 1.42
CA ALA A 191 14.61 -25.15 0.48
C ALA A 191 14.12 -25.50 -0.94
N TYR A 192 13.57 -24.52 -1.63
CA TYR A 192 13.10 -24.66 -3.00
C TYR A 192 13.98 -23.82 -3.93
N GLU A 193 14.74 -24.52 -4.80
CA GLU A 193 15.59 -23.87 -5.80
C GLU A 193 14.77 -23.52 -7.03
N MET A 194 14.81 -22.25 -7.41
CA MET A 194 14.12 -21.73 -8.59
C MET A 194 15.12 -21.34 -9.66
N THR A 195 15.08 -22.05 -10.80
CA THR A 195 15.94 -21.88 -11.97
C THR A 195 15.14 -21.55 -13.23
N ARG A 196 13.82 -21.49 -13.12
CA ARG A 196 12.89 -21.26 -14.25
C ARG A 196 11.58 -20.66 -13.78
N GLY A 197 10.76 -20.21 -14.71
CA GLY A 197 9.44 -19.67 -14.47
C GLY A 197 9.37 -18.15 -14.67
N ASN A 198 8.50 -17.48 -13.93
CA ASN A 198 8.43 -16.03 -13.95
C ASN A 198 9.45 -15.44 -12.95
N LEU A 199 10.47 -14.75 -13.45
CA LEU A 199 11.59 -14.24 -12.64
C LEU A 199 11.12 -13.30 -11.53
N GLN A 200 10.19 -12.38 -11.84
CA GLN A 200 9.57 -11.48 -10.85
C GLN A 200 8.95 -12.29 -9.70
N ARG A 201 8.22 -13.36 -10.03
CA ARG A 201 7.51 -14.16 -9.04
C ARG A 201 8.48 -15.00 -8.18
N SER A 202 9.54 -15.53 -8.78
CA SER A 202 10.59 -16.26 -8.05
C SER A 202 11.35 -15.37 -7.08
N ILE A 203 11.76 -14.17 -7.52
CA ILE A 203 12.41 -13.18 -6.63
C ILE A 203 11.44 -12.76 -5.51
N ARG A 204 10.15 -12.52 -5.83
CA ARG A 204 9.15 -12.15 -4.84
C ARG A 204 8.94 -13.24 -3.79
N ALA A 205 8.96 -14.51 -4.18
CA ALA A 205 8.88 -15.64 -3.25
C ALA A 205 10.10 -15.70 -2.34
N SER A 206 11.31 -15.58 -2.93
CA SER A 206 12.59 -15.61 -2.22
C SER A 206 12.73 -14.54 -1.13
N MET A 207 12.03 -13.39 -1.27
CA MET A 207 12.07 -12.27 -0.33
C MET A 207 10.84 -12.15 0.58
N SER A 208 9.97 -13.16 0.64
CA SER A 208 8.74 -13.14 1.42
C SER A 208 9.01 -13.42 2.90
N ILE A 209 9.57 -12.43 3.62
CA ILE A 209 9.88 -12.54 5.05
C ILE A 209 8.61 -12.91 5.82
N PRO A 210 8.59 -14.03 6.59
CA PRO A 210 7.44 -14.46 7.37
C PRO A 210 6.92 -13.37 8.30
N PHE A 211 5.61 -13.33 8.54
CA PHE A 211 4.89 -12.32 9.33
C PHE A 211 4.95 -10.90 8.77
N TYR A 212 5.97 -10.54 8.01
CA TYR A 212 6.06 -9.23 7.35
C TYR A 212 5.31 -9.24 6.03
N PHE A 213 5.66 -10.14 5.12
CA PHE A 213 4.95 -10.35 3.87
C PHE A 213 4.11 -11.62 3.86
N THR A 214 2.99 -11.62 3.11
CA THR A 214 2.23 -12.83 2.84
C THR A 214 3.06 -13.81 2.00
N PRO A 215 2.96 -15.14 2.26
CA PRO A 215 3.56 -16.17 1.43
C PRO A 215 3.10 -16.08 -0.03
N VAL A 216 3.95 -16.54 -0.92
CA VAL A 216 3.74 -16.48 -2.38
C VAL A 216 3.57 -17.87 -2.96
N GLU A 217 2.51 -18.07 -3.75
CA GLU A 217 2.33 -19.32 -4.48
C GLU A 217 3.11 -19.32 -5.80
N VAL A 218 3.97 -20.33 -5.97
CA VAL A 218 4.73 -20.62 -7.20
C VAL A 218 4.70 -22.13 -7.46
N ASP A 219 4.32 -22.54 -8.65
CA ASP A 219 4.25 -23.95 -9.07
C ASP A 219 3.45 -24.86 -8.09
N GLY A 220 2.36 -24.32 -7.53
CA GLY A 220 1.51 -25.03 -6.55
C GLY A 220 2.12 -25.16 -5.15
N ARG A 221 3.26 -24.53 -4.86
CA ARG A 221 3.93 -24.47 -3.56
C ARG A 221 3.70 -23.13 -2.90
N LEU A 222 3.50 -23.14 -1.60
CA LEU A 222 3.38 -21.92 -0.80
C LEU A 222 4.75 -21.54 -0.22
N LEU A 223 5.37 -20.52 -0.80
CA LEU A 223 6.75 -20.15 -0.55
C LEU A 223 6.89 -18.92 0.33
N ILE A 224 7.89 -18.95 1.21
CA ILE A 224 8.36 -17.85 2.03
C ILE A 224 9.85 -17.59 1.78
N ASP A 225 10.41 -16.57 2.43
CA ASP A 225 11.82 -16.18 2.30
C ASP A 225 12.76 -17.39 2.43
N GLY A 226 13.70 -17.50 1.50
CA GLY A 226 14.67 -18.58 1.44
C GLY A 226 15.62 -18.60 2.62
N GLY A 227 15.81 -17.46 3.31
CA GLY A 227 16.65 -17.35 4.50
C GLY A 227 16.18 -18.19 5.68
N MET A 228 14.95 -18.67 5.64
CA MET A 228 14.45 -19.62 6.68
C MET A 228 15.07 -21.02 6.55
N ARG A 229 15.69 -21.37 5.41
CA ARG A 229 16.24 -22.71 5.21
C ARG A 229 17.61 -22.74 4.55
N ASN A 230 17.90 -21.83 3.63
CA ASN A 230 19.19 -21.71 2.94
C ASN A 230 19.43 -20.25 2.57
N ASN A 231 20.01 -19.51 3.48
CA ASN A 231 20.24 -18.08 3.32
C ASN A 231 21.51 -17.76 2.51
N PHE A 232 22.39 -18.75 2.32
CA PHE A 232 23.65 -18.58 1.61
C PHE A 232 23.94 -19.81 0.73
N PRO A 233 23.36 -19.87 -0.51
CA PRO A 233 23.24 -21.08 -1.30
C PRO A 233 24.55 -21.50 -2.02
N VAL A 234 25.64 -21.70 -1.27
CA VAL A 234 26.96 -22.09 -1.80
C VAL A 234 26.90 -23.48 -2.42
N GLN A 235 26.32 -24.46 -1.72
CA GLN A 235 26.22 -25.83 -2.22
C GLN A 235 25.45 -25.91 -3.54
N ASN A 236 24.42 -25.07 -3.71
CA ASN A 236 23.65 -25.03 -4.96
C ASN A 236 24.53 -24.68 -6.17
N LEU A 237 25.53 -23.81 -6.02
CA LEU A 237 26.47 -23.52 -7.12
C LEU A 237 27.48 -24.68 -7.33
N ARG A 238 27.93 -25.34 -6.26
CA ARG A 238 28.78 -26.56 -6.41
C ARG A 238 28.04 -27.62 -7.22
N ASP A 239 26.76 -27.85 -6.91
CA ASP A 239 25.91 -28.82 -7.63
C ASP A 239 25.68 -28.44 -9.10
N LYS A 240 25.87 -27.17 -9.51
CA LYS A 240 25.88 -26.70 -10.90
C LYS A 240 27.26 -26.83 -11.58
N GLY A 241 28.25 -27.40 -10.89
CA GLY A 241 29.58 -27.59 -11.40
C GLY A 241 30.41 -26.29 -11.44
N VAL A 242 30.21 -25.39 -10.49
CA VAL A 242 31.05 -24.20 -10.30
C VAL A 242 32.27 -24.57 -9.49
N ASP A 243 33.46 -24.25 -10.00
CA ASP A 243 34.74 -24.64 -9.44
C ASP A 243 35.21 -23.66 -8.37
N ILE A 244 35.00 -22.37 -8.57
CA ILE A 244 35.43 -21.29 -7.67
C ILE A 244 34.23 -20.47 -7.27
N ILE A 245 33.99 -20.34 -5.95
CA ILE A 245 32.85 -19.62 -5.40
C ILE A 245 33.31 -18.39 -4.61
N ILE A 246 32.81 -17.23 -5.01
CA ILE A 246 32.94 -15.97 -4.30
C ILE A 246 31.61 -15.69 -3.59
N GLY A 247 31.63 -15.64 -2.27
CA GLY A 247 30.45 -15.38 -1.50
C GLY A 247 30.47 -14.00 -0.85
N VAL A 248 29.39 -13.23 -1.06
CA VAL A 248 29.17 -11.99 -0.33
C VAL A 248 28.10 -12.25 0.73
N ASN A 249 28.54 -12.23 1.99
CA ASN A 249 27.71 -12.59 3.13
C ASN A 249 27.37 -11.36 3.99
N VAL A 250 26.12 -10.90 3.93
CA VAL A 250 25.60 -9.75 4.68
C VAL A 250 24.77 -10.14 5.89
N GLN A 251 24.81 -11.43 6.26
CA GLN A 251 24.14 -11.93 7.45
C GLN A 251 24.77 -11.33 8.70
N ARG A 252 23.92 -11.06 9.69
CA ARG A 252 24.38 -10.61 11.01
C ARG A 252 24.77 -11.81 11.87
N ASN A 253 25.67 -11.59 12.81
CA ASN A 253 25.88 -12.49 13.95
C ASN A 253 24.62 -12.45 14.85
N PHE A 254 24.52 -13.39 15.79
CA PHE A 254 23.44 -13.42 16.75
C PHE A 254 23.31 -12.09 17.51
N HIS A 255 22.06 -11.69 17.70
CA HIS A 255 21.74 -10.59 18.63
C HIS A 255 21.99 -11.03 20.06
N THR A 256 22.45 -10.13 20.90
CA THR A 256 22.49 -10.36 22.36
C THR A 256 21.06 -10.34 22.91
N LYS A 257 20.87 -10.87 24.11
CA LYS A 257 19.57 -10.90 24.80
C LYS A 257 18.95 -9.49 24.91
N GLU A 258 19.78 -8.49 25.18
CA GLU A 258 19.38 -7.08 25.36
C GLU A 258 18.96 -6.43 24.04
N GLU A 259 19.51 -6.90 22.92
CA GLU A 259 19.18 -6.39 21.59
C GLU A 259 17.84 -6.93 21.07
N ILE A 260 17.37 -8.11 21.52
CA ILE A 260 16.14 -8.76 21.02
C ILE A 260 14.92 -8.12 21.67
N ASN A 261 14.53 -6.92 21.18
CA ASN A 261 13.45 -6.10 21.72
C ASN A 261 12.38 -5.71 20.67
N SER A 262 12.40 -6.31 19.49
CA SER A 262 11.43 -6.04 18.43
C SER A 262 11.18 -7.27 17.58
N LEU A 263 10.01 -7.33 16.93
CA LEU A 263 9.65 -8.44 16.02
C LEU A 263 10.69 -8.64 14.91
N THR A 264 11.21 -7.55 14.34
CA THR A 264 12.23 -7.61 13.28
C THR A 264 13.54 -8.24 13.76
N LYS A 265 13.97 -7.96 14.99
CA LYS A 265 15.16 -8.58 15.58
C LYS A 265 14.93 -10.04 15.97
N ILE A 266 13.72 -10.39 16.41
CA ILE A 266 13.34 -11.79 16.63
C ILE A 266 13.40 -12.56 15.32
N LEU A 267 12.85 -12.03 14.23
CA LEU A 267 12.89 -12.65 12.90
C LEU A 267 14.32 -12.78 12.38
N ASP A 268 15.15 -11.74 12.52
CA ASP A 268 16.58 -11.77 12.15
C ASP A 268 17.32 -12.86 12.93
N GLN A 269 17.04 -12.99 14.22
CA GLN A 269 17.58 -14.04 15.08
C GLN A 269 17.10 -15.45 14.68
N MET A 270 15.81 -15.60 14.35
CA MET A 270 15.25 -16.88 13.89
C MET A 270 15.93 -17.34 12.60
N ILE A 271 16.10 -16.44 11.61
CA ILE A 271 16.83 -16.75 10.38
C ILE A 271 18.26 -17.21 10.71
N ALA A 272 18.96 -16.49 11.58
CA ALA A 272 20.32 -16.86 11.99
C ALA A 272 20.39 -18.23 12.68
N ILE A 273 19.40 -18.60 13.50
CA ILE A 273 19.35 -19.89 14.22
C ILE A 273 19.04 -21.04 13.25
N THR A 274 18.06 -20.87 12.36
CA THR A 274 17.64 -21.95 11.45
C THR A 274 18.67 -22.30 10.40
N ASP A 275 19.64 -21.42 10.14
CA ASP A 275 20.64 -21.53 9.08
C ASP A 275 22.06 -21.87 9.61
N ILE A 276 22.21 -22.19 10.90
CA ILE A 276 23.54 -22.45 11.53
C ILE A 276 24.31 -23.54 10.79
N ASP A 277 23.69 -24.71 10.60
CA ASP A 277 24.37 -25.89 10.03
C ASP A 277 24.62 -25.67 8.53
N ALA A 278 23.69 -25.06 7.81
CA ALA A 278 23.85 -24.72 6.40
C ALA A 278 24.96 -23.69 6.20
N ASN A 279 25.01 -22.65 7.03
CA ASN A 279 26.08 -21.65 6.99
C ASN A 279 27.45 -22.23 7.32
N LYS A 280 27.55 -23.12 8.32
CA LYS A 280 28.82 -23.79 8.67
C LYS A 280 29.35 -24.60 7.49
N LYS A 281 28.50 -25.41 6.85
CA LYS A 281 28.86 -26.16 5.64
C LYS A 281 29.22 -25.22 4.47
N ALA A 282 28.47 -24.15 4.28
CA ALA A 282 28.76 -23.17 3.23
C ALA A 282 30.14 -22.51 3.40
N MET A 283 30.58 -22.27 4.65
CA MET A 283 31.90 -21.71 4.93
C MET A 283 33.08 -22.65 4.59
N GLU A 284 32.85 -23.95 4.59
CA GLU A 284 33.85 -24.98 4.19
C GLU A 284 33.97 -25.08 2.67
N GLU A 285 32.94 -24.69 1.92
CA GLU A 285 32.82 -24.83 0.48
C GLU A 285 33.12 -23.53 -0.32
N ILE A 286 33.38 -22.41 0.36
CA ILE A 286 33.58 -21.10 -0.23
C ILE A 286 35.07 -20.79 -0.41
N ASP A 287 35.49 -20.30 -1.58
CA ASP A 287 36.89 -20.01 -1.88
C ASP A 287 37.29 -18.57 -1.48
N ILE A 288 36.40 -17.60 -1.71
CA ILE A 288 36.59 -16.19 -1.30
C ILE A 288 35.36 -15.71 -0.57
N HIS A 289 35.52 -15.37 0.71
CA HIS A 289 34.43 -14.94 1.58
C HIS A 289 34.52 -13.45 1.90
N ILE A 290 33.68 -12.63 1.25
CA ILE A 290 33.57 -11.19 1.48
C ILE A 290 32.46 -10.96 2.51
N ARG A 291 32.81 -10.36 3.67
CA ARG A 291 31.88 -10.12 4.75
C ARG A 291 31.87 -8.66 5.19
N PRO A 292 30.98 -7.82 4.62
CA PRO A 292 30.84 -6.43 5.01
C PRO A 292 30.50 -6.28 6.51
N GLN A 293 31.20 -5.38 7.21
CA GLN A 293 30.96 -5.07 8.62
C GLN A 293 29.85 -4.02 8.74
N LEU A 294 28.60 -4.47 8.72
CA LEU A 294 27.41 -3.60 8.63
C LEU A 294 26.97 -3.01 9.98
N GLY A 295 27.68 -3.30 11.07
CA GLY A 295 27.48 -2.66 12.37
C GLY A 295 26.03 -2.74 12.88
N SER A 296 25.43 -1.57 13.15
CA SER A 296 24.08 -1.45 13.68
C SER A 296 22.97 -1.49 12.62
N TYR A 297 23.30 -1.54 11.33
CA TYR A 297 22.26 -1.56 10.28
C TYR A 297 21.41 -2.83 10.37
N GLY A 298 20.10 -2.63 10.51
CA GLY A 298 19.09 -3.69 10.57
C GLY A 298 18.56 -4.11 9.20
N MET A 299 17.78 -5.19 9.19
CA MET A 299 17.16 -5.69 7.97
C MET A 299 16.11 -4.73 7.35
N MET A 300 15.63 -3.72 8.11
CA MET A 300 14.63 -2.76 7.66
C MET A 300 15.19 -1.36 7.36
N ASP A 301 16.50 -1.15 7.42
CA ASP A 301 17.13 0.18 7.25
C ASP A 301 17.31 0.54 5.77
N PHE A 302 16.26 0.37 4.96
CA PHE A 302 16.30 0.57 3.51
C PHE A 302 16.71 2.00 3.10
N ASN A 303 16.43 3.00 3.92
CA ASN A 303 16.80 4.41 3.65
C ASN A 303 18.30 4.69 3.83
N SER A 304 19.06 3.73 4.38
CA SER A 304 20.51 3.84 4.58
C SER A 304 21.34 3.23 3.43
N PHE A 305 20.73 3.01 2.27
CA PHE A 305 21.31 2.28 1.15
C PHE A 305 22.67 2.79 0.69
N ASP A 306 22.89 4.13 0.61
CA ASP A 306 24.19 4.68 0.16
C ASP A 306 25.34 4.28 1.09
N SER A 307 25.13 4.37 2.40
CA SER A 307 26.13 3.95 3.40
C SER A 307 26.38 2.44 3.35
N ILE A 308 25.31 1.65 3.19
CA ILE A 308 25.41 0.18 3.12
C ILE A 308 26.16 -0.26 1.85
N ILE A 309 25.90 0.38 0.70
CA ILE A 309 26.62 0.13 -0.56
C ILE A 309 28.12 0.44 -0.37
N ALA A 310 28.46 1.59 0.24
CA ALA A 310 29.85 2.00 0.48
C ALA A 310 30.60 0.98 1.38
N ILE A 311 29.97 0.49 2.46
CA ILE A 311 30.57 -0.54 3.32
C ILE A 311 30.78 -1.84 2.54
N GLY A 312 29.87 -2.21 1.66
CA GLY A 312 30.01 -3.38 0.80
C GLY A 312 31.20 -3.25 -0.17
N GLU A 313 31.40 -2.07 -0.73
CA GLU A 313 32.53 -1.75 -1.61
C GLU A 313 33.85 -1.80 -0.83
N GLU A 314 33.91 -1.15 0.34
CA GLU A 314 35.11 -1.15 1.21
C GLU A 314 35.54 -2.58 1.60
N ALA A 315 34.61 -3.41 2.06
CA ALA A 315 34.89 -4.79 2.43
C ALA A 315 35.42 -5.63 1.26
N ALA A 316 34.93 -5.41 0.06
CA ALA A 316 35.39 -6.13 -1.12
C ALA A 316 36.77 -5.63 -1.60
N ARG A 317 37.12 -4.35 -1.36
CA ARG A 317 38.42 -3.77 -1.73
C ARG A 317 39.62 -4.49 -1.09
N GLU A 318 39.46 -5.03 0.11
CA GLU A 318 40.50 -5.82 0.77
C GLU A 318 40.85 -7.09 -0.05
N TYR A 319 39.91 -7.64 -0.81
CA TYR A 319 40.09 -8.82 -1.65
C TYR A 319 40.51 -8.49 -3.10
N LEU A 320 40.49 -7.23 -3.52
CA LEU A 320 40.78 -6.85 -4.90
C LEU A 320 42.12 -7.40 -5.46
N PRO A 321 43.26 -7.40 -4.69
CA PRO A 321 44.47 -8.02 -5.18
C PRO A 321 44.34 -9.53 -5.44
N GLN A 322 43.63 -10.26 -4.55
CA GLN A 322 43.37 -11.69 -4.69
C GLN A 322 42.47 -11.96 -5.89
N LEU A 323 41.40 -11.16 -6.05
CA LEU A 323 40.48 -11.27 -7.17
C LEU A 323 41.16 -11.00 -8.53
N LYS A 324 42.04 -9.98 -8.61
CA LYS A 324 42.85 -9.70 -9.83
C LYS A 324 43.81 -10.83 -10.14
N HIS A 325 44.54 -11.34 -9.15
CA HIS A 325 45.44 -12.49 -9.32
C HIS A 325 44.65 -13.72 -9.84
N LEU A 326 43.46 -13.95 -9.32
CA LEU A 326 42.58 -15.04 -9.78
C LEU A 326 42.14 -14.82 -11.24
N ALA A 327 41.74 -13.60 -11.60
CA ALA A 327 41.36 -13.24 -12.96
C ALA A 327 42.53 -13.46 -13.95
N ASP A 328 43.74 -13.05 -13.59
CA ASP A 328 44.93 -13.24 -14.41
C ASP A 328 45.30 -14.73 -14.55
N SER A 329 45.17 -15.48 -13.46
CA SER A 329 45.37 -16.95 -13.47
C SER A 329 44.39 -17.66 -14.41
N ILE A 330 43.11 -17.32 -14.34
CA ILE A 330 42.08 -17.89 -15.22
C ILE A 330 42.34 -17.49 -16.68
N ARG A 331 42.73 -16.20 -16.93
CA ARG A 331 43.04 -15.72 -18.27
C ARG A 331 44.25 -16.40 -18.87
N SER A 332 45.26 -16.81 -18.05
CA SER A 332 46.40 -17.57 -18.52
C SER A 332 46.07 -18.99 -18.98
N ILE A 333 44.97 -19.58 -18.48
CA ILE A 333 44.44 -20.89 -18.91
C ILE A 333 43.66 -20.75 -20.22
N GLN A 334 42.79 -19.75 -20.28
CA GLN A 334 41.93 -19.48 -21.43
C GLN A 334 41.63 -18.00 -21.51
N GLU A 335 41.92 -17.34 -22.65
CA GLU A 335 41.53 -15.96 -22.91
C GLU A 335 40.00 -15.85 -22.92
N TYR A 336 39.45 -14.79 -22.31
CA TYR A 336 38.02 -14.51 -22.29
C TYR A 336 37.74 -13.02 -22.39
N THR A 337 36.59 -12.68 -22.93
CA THR A 337 36.05 -11.31 -22.93
C THR A 337 34.77 -11.29 -22.08
N ILE A 338 34.61 -10.22 -21.31
CA ILE A 338 33.39 -9.98 -20.51
C ILE A 338 32.52 -9.01 -21.29
N GLU A 339 31.51 -9.53 -21.96
CA GLU A 339 30.50 -8.71 -22.61
C GLU A 339 29.22 -8.74 -21.77
N ARG A 340 28.80 -7.57 -21.29
CA ARG A 340 27.56 -7.42 -20.55
C ARG A 340 26.65 -6.40 -21.23
N PRO A 341 25.36 -6.72 -21.47
CA PRO A 341 24.40 -5.74 -21.93
C PRO A 341 24.19 -4.68 -20.83
N ASP A 342 23.96 -3.42 -21.23
CA ASP A 342 23.44 -2.39 -20.30
C ASP A 342 21.93 -2.40 -20.40
N VAL A 343 21.32 -3.19 -19.54
CA VAL A 343 19.88 -3.40 -19.51
C VAL A 343 19.22 -2.34 -18.64
N LYS A 344 18.06 -1.84 -19.09
CA LYS A 344 17.19 -0.92 -18.35
C LYS A 344 15.77 -1.42 -18.35
N PRO A 345 14.94 -1.04 -17.36
CA PRO A 345 13.49 -1.33 -17.40
C PRO A 345 12.90 -0.87 -18.74
N LEU A 346 11.98 -1.66 -19.27
CA LEU A 346 11.23 -1.24 -20.45
C LEU A 346 10.41 0.01 -20.15
N ASP A 347 10.30 0.92 -21.10
CA ASP A 347 9.48 2.13 -20.94
C ASP A 347 8.09 1.94 -21.52
N THR A 348 8.02 1.63 -22.82
CA THR A 348 6.77 1.55 -23.57
C THR A 348 6.61 0.17 -24.23
N LEU A 349 5.43 -0.41 -24.07
CA LEU A 349 5.06 -1.72 -24.60
C LEU A 349 3.93 -1.61 -25.62
N TYR A 350 3.98 -2.44 -26.65
CA TYR A 350 2.85 -2.65 -27.56
C TYR A 350 2.02 -3.83 -27.05
N ILE A 351 0.92 -3.51 -26.36
CA ILE A 351 0.01 -4.49 -25.78
C ILE A 351 -1.00 -4.92 -26.83
N VAL A 352 -0.95 -6.19 -27.23
CA VAL A 352 -1.87 -6.75 -28.25
C VAL A 352 -3.18 -7.25 -27.63
N SER A 353 -3.15 -7.69 -26.38
CA SER A 353 -4.32 -8.18 -25.66
C SER A 353 -4.16 -8.07 -24.14
N LEU A 354 -5.27 -8.05 -23.43
CA LEU A 354 -5.35 -8.11 -21.97
C LEU A 354 -6.00 -9.43 -21.57
N LYS A 355 -5.33 -10.16 -20.69
CA LYS A 355 -5.90 -11.32 -19.98
C LYS A 355 -5.93 -11.02 -18.49
N ILE A 356 -6.96 -11.52 -17.81
CA ILE A 356 -7.16 -11.32 -16.38
C ILE A 356 -7.30 -12.69 -15.75
N ASN A 357 -6.65 -12.90 -14.61
CA ASN A 357 -6.63 -14.18 -13.90
C ASN A 357 -6.89 -13.96 -12.39
N GLY A 358 -7.43 -14.98 -11.71
CA GLY A 358 -7.62 -14.99 -10.25
C GLY A 358 -8.85 -14.23 -9.77
N VAL A 359 -9.79 -13.88 -10.67
CA VAL A 359 -11.05 -13.22 -10.34
C VAL A 359 -12.25 -13.98 -10.85
N LYS A 360 -13.39 -13.79 -10.20
CA LYS A 360 -14.68 -14.27 -10.71
C LYS A 360 -15.02 -13.55 -12.03
N ALA A 361 -15.67 -14.22 -12.97
CA ALA A 361 -15.98 -13.69 -14.31
C ALA A 361 -16.73 -12.35 -14.28
N GLU A 362 -17.57 -12.14 -13.30
CA GLU A 362 -18.29 -10.90 -13.06
C GLU A 362 -17.40 -9.70 -12.72
N ASN A 363 -16.24 -9.94 -12.12
CA ASN A 363 -15.27 -8.90 -11.71
C ASN A 363 -14.26 -8.57 -12.81
N GLU A 364 -14.11 -9.41 -13.82
CA GLU A 364 -13.20 -9.19 -14.95
C GLU A 364 -13.50 -7.88 -15.68
N ASN A 365 -14.78 -7.59 -15.92
CA ASN A 365 -15.20 -6.37 -16.63
C ASN A 365 -14.85 -5.09 -15.86
N PHE A 366 -14.83 -5.15 -14.51
CA PHE A 366 -14.38 -4.04 -13.69
C PHE A 366 -12.89 -3.75 -13.89
N ILE A 367 -12.05 -4.77 -13.88
CA ILE A 367 -10.60 -4.63 -14.10
C ILE A 367 -10.32 -4.11 -15.49
N ARG A 368 -10.99 -4.63 -16.52
CA ARG A 368 -10.88 -4.13 -17.90
C ARG A 368 -11.20 -2.66 -18.02
N LYS A 369 -12.29 -2.20 -17.40
CA LYS A 369 -12.69 -0.80 -17.38
C LYS A 369 -11.73 0.07 -16.56
N SER A 370 -11.14 -0.44 -15.49
CA SER A 370 -10.16 0.28 -14.67
C SER A 370 -8.85 0.52 -15.44
N ILE A 371 -8.41 -0.43 -16.25
CA ILE A 371 -7.26 -0.25 -17.14
C ILE A 371 -7.61 0.71 -18.29
N GLY A 372 -8.88 0.73 -18.74
CA GLY A 372 -9.46 1.78 -19.56
C GLY A 372 -8.90 1.89 -20.98
N LYS A 373 -8.34 0.82 -21.56
CA LYS A 373 -7.74 0.81 -22.91
C LYS A 373 -8.41 -0.21 -23.82
N SER A 374 -8.51 0.15 -25.11
CA SER A 374 -8.84 -0.78 -26.18
C SER A 374 -7.54 -1.38 -26.73
N TYR A 375 -7.54 -2.65 -27.10
CA TYR A 375 -6.36 -3.34 -27.59
C TYR A 375 -6.49 -3.68 -29.09
N PRO A 376 -5.40 -3.60 -29.89
CA PRO A 376 -4.02 -3.32 -29.47
C PRO A 376 -3.75 -1.84 -29.14
N THR A 377 -2.80 -1.57 -28.24
CA THR A 377 -2.43 -0.22 -27.84
C THR A 377 -0.99 -0.13 -27.33
N LYS A 378 -0.42 1.07 -27.34
CA LYS A 378 0.85 1.36 -26.65
C LYS A 378 0.56 1.80 -25.22
N MET A 379 1.27 1.26 -24.25
CA MET A 379 1.22 1.64 -22.84
C MET A 379 2.63 1.74 -22.28
N THR A 380 2.86 2.72 -21.43
CA THR A 380 4.07 2.75 -20.60
C THR A 380 3.90 1.83 -19.39
N LEU A 381 5.00 1.31 -18.82
CA LEU A 381 4.93 0.58 -17.56
C LEU A 381 4.32 1.42 -16.44
N ASN A 382 4.56 2.73 -16.47
CA ASN A 382 3.97 3.66 -15.51
C ASN A 382 2.43 3.73 -15.64
N ASP A 383 1.86 3.64 -16.85
CA ASP A 383 0.40 3.58 -17.03
C ASP A 383 -0.17 2.27 -16.50
N ILE A 384 0.55 1.15 -16.70
CA ILE A 384 0.16 -0.15 -16.14
C ILE A 384 0.19 -0.09 -14.62
N ASP A 385 1.29 0.38 -14.02
CA ASP A 385 1.45 0.49 -12.57
C ASP A 385 0.36 1.38 -11.94
N LYS A 386 0.03 2.52 -12.57
CA LYS A 386 -1.05 3.42 -12.12
C LYS A 386 -2.42 2.73 -12.15
N ALA A 387 -2.72 2.01 -13.22
CA ALA A 387 -3.98 1.29 -13.35
C ALA A 387 -4.10 0.17 -12.29
N LEU A 388 -3.04 -0.61 -12.10
CA LEU A 388 -3.04 -1.70 -11.12
C LEU A 388 -3.05 -1.17 -9.68
N MET A 389 -2.37 -0.06 -9.40
CA MET A 389 -2.43 0.60 -8.10
C MET A 389 -3.85 1.11 -7.80
N SER A 390 -4.56 1.65 -8.81
CA SER A 390 -5.96 2.06 -8.66
C SER A 390 -6.89 0.87 -8.38
N ILE A 391 -6.64 -0.28 -9.01
CA ILE A 391 -7.37 -1.51 -8.74
C ILE A 391 -7.10 -2.01 -7.30
N TYR A 392 -5.84 -2.03 -6.90
CA TYR A 392 -5.45 -2.43 -5.54
C TYR A 392 -6.04 -1.51 -4.47
N ALA A 393 -6.06 -0.19 -4.73
CA ALA A 393 -6.57 0.84 -3.83
C ALA A 393 -8.08 0.71 -3.55
N THR A 394 -8.85 -0.01 -4.36
CA THR A 394 -10.27 -0.30 -4.09
C THR A 394 -10.50 -1.20 -2.87
N GLY A 395 -9.42 -1.81 -2.35
CA GLY A 395 -9.51 -2.71 -1.20
C GLY A 395 -10.18 -4.06 -1.47
N TYR A 396 -10.65 -4.35 -2.72
CA TYR A 396 -11.27 -5.65 -3.07
C TYR A 396 -10.26 -6.77 -3.29
N TYR A 397 -8.97 -6.43 -3.49
CA TYR A 397 -7.91 -7.38 -3.83
C TYR A 397 -6.82 -7.36 -2.78
N LYS A 398 -6.37 -8.54 -2.36
CA LYS A 398 -5.21 -8.70 -1.46
C LYS A 398 -3.90 -8.61 -2.23
N GLU A 399 -3.90 -9.02 -3.49
CA GLU A 399 -2.73 -8.99 -4.35
C GLU A 399 -3.15 -8.60 -5.78
N VAL A 400 -2.40 -7.68 -6.38
CA VAL A 400 -2.53 -7.28 -7.79
C VAL A 400 -1.13 -7.19 -8.38
N TRP A 401 -0.88 -7.94 -9.44
CA TRP A 401 0.40 -7.92 -10.15
C TRP A 401 0.21 -8.28 -11.62
N TYR A 402 1.22 -8.10 -12.44
CA TYR A 402 1.13 -8.40 -13.86
C TYR A 402 2.33 -9.17 -14.38
N GLU A 403 2.10 -9.85 -15.48
CA GLU A 403 3.07 -10.58 -16.24
C GLU A 403 2.99 -10.17 -17.71
N LEU A 404 4.14 -10.04 -18.36
CA LEU A 404 4.26 -9.77 -19.78
C LEU A 404 4.47 -11.10 -20.51
N ILE A 405 3.50 -11.48 -21.33
CA ILE A 405 3.60 -12.73 -22.12
C ILE A 405 3.93 -12.38 -23.57
N PRO A 406 5.02 -12.95 -24.13
CA PRO A 406 5.37 -12.72 -25.54
C PRO A 406 4.21 -13.06 -26.48
N ALA A 407 3.98 -12.22 -27.49
CA ALA A 407 3.04 -12.43 -28.57
C ALA A 407 3.69 -12.11 -29.90
N THR A 408 3.11 -12.56 -31.03
CA THR A 408 3.70 -12.43 -32.38
C THR A 408 4.05 -10.99 -32.76
N LYS A 409 3.25 -10.00 -32.33
CA LYS A 409 3.46 -8.57 -32.65
C LYS A 409 3.41 -7.69 -31.41
N GLY A 410 4.07 -8.08 -30.29
CA GLY A 410 4.07 -7.34 -29.06
C GLY A 410 3.94 -8.21 -27.84
N VAL A 411 3.17 -7.79 -26.83
CA VAL A 411 2.96 -8.53 -25.58
C VAL A 411 1.49 -8.67 -25.24
N THR A 412 1.12 -9.77 -24.61
CA THR A 412 -0.14 -9.89 -23.87
C THR A 412 0.10 -9.45 -22.43
N LEU A 413 -0.63 -8.46 -21.98
CA LEU A 413 -0.64 -8.08 -20.57
C LEU A 413 -1.52 -9.06 -19.80
N MET A 414 -0.93 -9.91 -18.96
CA MET A 414 -1.65 -10.79 -18.05
C MET A 414 -1.70 -10.12 -16.67
N VAL A 415 -2.89 -9.77 -16.21
CA VAL A 415 -3.11 -9.19 -14.88
C VAL A 415 -3.65 -10.26 -13.96
N HIS A 416 -2.99 -10.43 -12.83
CA HIS A 416 -3.38 -11.35 -11.77
C HIS A 416 -3.95 -10.55 -10.60
N CYS A 417 -5.15 -10.91 -10.16
CA CYS A 417 -5.83 -10.29 -9.04
C CYS A 417 -6.36 -11.38 -8.10
N ASN A 418 -5.88 -11.39 -6.88
CA ASN A 418 -6.41 -12.26 -5.84
C ASN A 418 -7.44 -11.49 -5.02
N GLU A 419 -8.69 -11.90 -5.05
CA GLU A 419 -9.77 -11.22 -4.32
C GLU A 419 -9.56 -11.36 -2.80
N LYS A 420 -9.87 -10.30 -2.04
CA LYS A 420 -9.92 -10.35 -0.58
C LYS A 420 -11.13 -11.17 -0.14
N GLU A 421 -11.06 -11.70 1.06
CA GLU A 421 -12.22 -12.28 1.73
C GLU A 421 -13.33 -11.24 1.88
N GLU A 422 -14.57 -11.68 1.78
CA GLU A 422 -15.73 -10.80 1.62
C GLU A 422 -16.18 -10.19 2.94
N GLU A 423 -15.79 -10.78 4.08
CA GLU A 423 -16.23 -10.36 5.42
C GLU A 423 -15.05 -9.89 6.27
N THR A 424 -15.23 -8.77 6.97
CA THR A 424 -14.18 -8.22 7.85
C THR A 424 -14.77 -7.72 9.16
N VAL A 425 -14.00 -7.89 10.24
CA VAL A 425 -14.21 -7.22 11.52
C VAL A 425 -13.10 -6.20 11.72
N SER A 426 -13.47 -4.97 12.02
CA SER A 426 -12.52 -3.88 12.26
C SER A 426 -12.72 -3.28 13.64
N ILE A 427 -11.66 -2.77 14.22
CA ILE A 427 -11.68 -2.09 15.51
C ILE A 427 -10.94 -0.76 15.42
N ALA A 428 -11.42 0.22 16.16
CA ALA A 428 -10.73 1.49 16.36
C ALA A 428 -10.82 1.92 17.82
N ALA A 429 -9.88 2.76 18.25
CA ALA A 429 -9.91 3.41 19.55
C ALA A 429 -9.48 4.87 19.37
N HIS A 430 -10.14 5.73 20.08
CA HIS A 430 -9.91 7.16 20.07
C HIS A 430 -10.01 7.71 21.48
N TYR A 431 -9.24 8.76 21.79
CA TYR A 431 -9.36 9.56 22.99
C TYR A 431 -9.19 11.03 22.66
N ASP A 432 -10.06 11.85 23.16
CA ASP A 432 -9.84 13.29 23.22
C ASP A 432 -10.40 13.91 24.51
N THR A 433 -10.02 15.17 24.74
CA THR A 433 -10.36 15.88 25.95
C THR A 433 -11.86 16.23 26.04
N ASP A 434 -12.56 16.35 24.91
CA ASP A 434 -13.97 16.74 24.86
C ASP A 434 -14.91 15.53 25.06
N TYR A 435 -14.56 14.35 24.49
CA TYR A 435 -15.40 13.15 24.43
C TYR A 435 -14.89 11.94 25.24
N GLY A 436 -13.67 12.03 25.81
CA GLY A 436 -13.10 10.90 26.51
C GLY A 436 -12.71 9.74 25.58
N ILE A 437 -12.91 8.50 26.02
CA ILE A 437 -12.52 7.30 25.29
C ILE A 437 -13.68 6.81 24.44
N GLY A 438 -13.40 6.56 23.15
CA GLY A 438 -14.29 5.88 22.23
C GLY A 438 -13.66 4.57 21.70
N ILE A 439 -14.47 3.53 21.57
CA ILE A 439 -14.11 2.26 20.93
C ILE A 439 -15.12 1.97 19.85
N LEU A 440 -14.65 1.88 18.60
CA LEU A 440 -15.46 1.51 17.44
C LEU A 440 -15.25 0.04 17.10
N ALA A 441 -16.32 -0.70 17.01
CA ALA A 441 -16.37 -2.04 16.42
C ALA A 441 -17.16 -1.99 15.11
N ASN A 442 -16.61 -2.59 14.07
CA ASN A 442 -17.25 -2.67 12.76
C ASN A 442 -17.31 -4.13 12.27
N LEU A 443 -18.42 -4.50 11.67
CA LEU A 443 -18.58 -5.71 10.87
C LEU A 443 -18.96 -5.30 9.46
N THR A 444 -18.14 -5.63 8.47
CA THR A 444 -18.43 -5.38 7.06
C THR A 444 -18.62 -6.70 6.32
N LEU A 445 -19.77 -6.84 5.68
CA LEU A 445 -20.15 -7.95 4.82
C LEU A 445 -20.20 -7.46 3.38
N LYS A 446 -19.49 -8.15 2.47
CA LYS A 446 -19.46 -7.80 1.04
C LYS A 446 -20.26 -8.81 0.23
N ASN A 447 -20.81 -8.36 -0.89
CA ASN A 447 -21.61 -9.18 -1.80
C ASN A 447 -22.83 -9.85 -1.12
N VAL A 448 -23.48 -9.12 -0.23
CA VAL A 448 -24.61 -9.61 0.57
C VAL A 448 -25.84 -9.96 -0.29
N LEU A 449 -25.97 -9.30 -1.44
CA LEU A 449 -27.04 -9.53 -2.41
C LEU A 449 -26.45 -10.19 -3.66
N GLU A 450 -27.16 -11.16 -4.23
CA GLU A 450 -26.81 -11.75 -5.52
C GLU A 450 -26.87 -10.72 -6.66
N PHE A 451 -27.76 -9.75 -6.53
CA PHE A 451 -27.91 -8.60 -7.42
C PHE A 451 -28.39 -7.36 -6.65
N PRO A 452 -27.74 -6.20 -6.84
CA PRO A 452 -26.54 -5.97 -7.64
C PRO A 452 -25.28 -6.47 -6.93
N LYS A 453 -24.41 -7.08 -7.71
CA LYS A 453 -23.09 -7.53 -7.26
C LYS A 453 -22.28 -6.34 -6.76
N ARG A 454 -21.41 -6.57 -5.75
CA ARG A 454 -20.64 -5.55 -5.02
C ARG A 454 -21.45 -4.68 -4.08
N SER A 455 -22.47 -5.30 -3.48
CA SER A 455 -23.14 -4.72 -2.32
C SER A 455 -22.25 -4.88 -1.08
N THR A 456 -22.28 -3.87 -0.22
CA THR A 456 -21.63 -3.87 1.08
C THR A 456 -22.66 -3.54 2.14
N LEU A 457 -22.70 -4.33 3.20
CA LEU A 457 -23.49 -4.07 4.40
C LEU A 457 -22.52 -3.95 5.57
N ALA A 458 -22.49 -2.78 6.20
CA ALA A 458 -21.60 -2.51 7.32
C ALA A 458 -22.39 -2.13 8.56
N PHE A 459 -21.93 -2.63 9.70
CA PHE A 459 -22.48 -2.35 11.03
C PHE A 459 -21.38 -1.68 11.85
N ASP A 460 -21.61 -0.47 12.33
CA ASP A 460 -20.73 0.26 13.21
C ASP A 460 -21.38 0.37 14.59
N LEU A 461 -20.64 0.04 15.63
CA LEU A 461 -21.00 0.25 17.02
C LEU A 461 -19.89 1.03 17.72
N ASN A 462 -20.19 2.25 18.08
CA ASN A 462 -19.30 3.09 18.91
C ASN A 462 -19.74 3.00 20.38
N ILE A 463 -18.81 2.60 21.23
CA ILE A 463 -18.94 2.56 22.67
C ILE A 463 -18.11 3.72 23.22
N ALA A 464 -18.78 4.81 23.60
CA ALA A 464 -18.20 6.05 24.09
C ALA A 464 -19.20 6.76 24.99
N GLU A 465 -18.82 7.93 25.52
CA GLU A 465 -19.75 8.84 26.20
C GLU A 465 -20.89 9.26 25.28
N ASP A 466 -20.58 9.50 24.01
CA ASP A 466 -21.53 9.75 22.92
C ASP A 466 -21.64 8.52 22.01
N PRO A 467 -22.47 7.52 22.39
CA PRO A 467 -22.56 6.28 21.66
C PRO A 467 -23.33 6.42 20.34
N TYR A 468 -22.93 5.64 19.33
CA TYR A 468 -23.73 5.50 18.14
C TYR A 468 -23.77 4.07 17.60
N PHE A 469 -24.85 3.77 16.88
CA PHE A 469 -25.01 2.58 16.08
C PHE A 469 -25.39 2.98 14.65
N LYS A 470 -24.71 2.38 13.66
CA LYS A 470 -24.96 2.69 12.26
C LYS A 470 -24.99 1.43 11.41
N ILE A 471 -25.99 1.34 10.54
CA ILE A 471 -26.07 0.32 9.49
C ILE A 471 -25.93 1.05 8.16
N ARG A 472 -25.04 0.60 7.31
CA ARG A 472 -24.79 1.19 6.00
C ARG A 472 -24.91 0.13 4.93
N PHE A 473 -25.79 0.34 3.98
CA PHE A 473 -25.93 -0.47 2.78
C PHE A 473 -25.53 0.34 1.56
N HIS A 474 -24.52 -0.15 0.84
CA HIS A 474 -24.02 0.48 -0.39
C HIS A 474 -23.96 -0.55 -1.50
N SER A 475 -24.30 -0.14 -2.71
CA SER A 475 -24.20 -0.99 -3.89
C SER A 475 -23.67 -0.24 -5.09
N ASN A 476 -22.67 -0.81 -5.75
CA ASN A 476 -22.01 -0.24 -6.90
C ASN A 476 -22.69 -0.68 -8.20
N LEU A 477 -23.47 0.21 -8.85
CA LEU A 477 -24.00 -0.03 -10.20
C LEU A 477 -22.90 -0.04 -11.25
N SER A 478 -21.89 0.83 -11.05
CA SER A 478 -20.70 0.94 -11.90
C SER A 478 -19.54 1.53 -11.10
N GLN A 479 -18.38 1.75 -11.72
CA GLN A 479 -17.26 2.45 -11.07
C GLN A 479 -17.60 3.89 -10.65
N LYS A 480 -18.57 4.52 -11.32
CA LYS A 480 -18.92 5.93 -11.12
C LYS A 480 -20.24 6.13 -10.40
N PHE A 481 -21.11 5.14 -10.37
CA PHE A 481 -22.45 5.26 -9.78
C PHE A 481 -22.64 4.25 -8.68
N LYS A 482 -23.04 4.75 -7.52
CA LYS A 482 -23.43 3.97 -6.34
C LYS A 482 -24.81 4.43 -5.90
N TYR A 483 -25.50 3.58 -5.15
CA TYR A 483 -26.67 3.94 -4.37
C TYR A 483 -26.57 3.25 -3.02
N GLY A 484 -27.28 3.79 -2.03
CA GLY A 484 -27.22 3.24 -0.69
C GLY A 484 -28.36 3.69 0.19
N ALA A 485 -28.38 3.08 1.35
CA ALA A 485 -29.25 3.46 2.46
C ALA A 485 -28.48 3.33 3.78
N ASP A 486 -28.54 4.36 4.60
CA ASP A 486 -27.91 4.38 5.92
C ASP A 486 -28.96 4.56 7.00
N LEU A 487 -28.89 3.75 8.06
CA LEU A 487 -29.66 3.92 9.29
C LEU A 487 -28.67 4.25 10.42
N SER A 488 -28.89 5.33 11.14
CA SER A 488 -28.05 5.70 12.28
C SER A 488 -28.88 6.12 13.50
N VAL A 489 -28.40 5.73 14.66
CA VAL A 489 -28.88 6.13 15.97
C VAL A 489 -27.69 6.72 16.72
N ILE A 490 -27.72 8.01 17.01
CA ILE A 490 -26.60 8.74 17.59
C ILE A 490 -27.08 9.48 18.82
N SER A 491 -26.32 9.42 19.90
CA SER A 491 -26.55 10.21 21.11
C SER A 491 -25.38 11.18 21.25
N LEU A 492 -25.68 12.45 21.51
CA LEU A 492 -24.67 13.51 21.63
C LEU A 492 -25.00 14.40 22.83
N PHE A 493 -24.00 14.65 23.69
CA PHE A 493 -24.10 15.63 24.74
C PHE A 493 -23.55 16.97 24.26
N MET A 494 -24.34 18.05 24.45
CA MET A 494 -23.95 19.40 24.09
C MET A 494 -24.17 20.35 25.28
N ASN A 495 -23.19 21.21 25.54
CA ASN A 495 -23.30 22.24 26.54
C ASN A 495 -23.58 23.59 25.87
N GLN A 496 -24.57 24.29 26.39
CA GLN A 496 -24.83 25.68 26.03
C GLN A 496 -24.11 26.59 27.03
N TYR A 497 -23.42 27.57 26.52
CA TYR A 497 -22.64 28.51 27.34
C TYR A 497 -23.28 29.90 27.32
N ASP A 498 -23.35 30.53 28.48
CA ASP A 498 -23.63 31.95 28.63
C ASP A 498 -22.41 32.61 29.29
N ASN A 499 -21.83 33.62 28.62
CA ASN A 499 -20.66 34.36 29.10
C ASN A 499 -19.58 33.50 29.76
N LYS A 500 -19.20 32.33 29.14
CA LYS A 500 -18.13 31.41 29.56
C LYS A 500 -18.51 30.41 30.66
N THR A 501 -19.73 30.43 31.17
CA THR A 501 -20.27 29.44 32.11
C THR A 501 -21.27 28.53 31.39
N ILE A 502 -21.33 27.26 31.79
CA ILE A 502 -22.36 26.35 31.27
C ILE A 502 -23.68 26.79 31.85
N ASN A 503 -24.60 27.26 31.00
CA ASN A 503 -25.95 27.66 31.36
C ASN A 503 -26.93 26.49 31.25
N ASN A 504 -26.74 25.64 30.22
CA ASN A 504 -27.57 24.48 30.01
C ASN A 504 -26.78 23.32 29.39
N SER A 505 -27.31 22.10 29.47
CA SER A 505 -26.74 20.90 28.88
C SER A 505 -27.86 20.09 28.26
N TYR A 506 -27.69 19.74 26.99
CA TYR A 506 -28.65 18.99 26.22
C TYR A 506 -28.12 17.60 25.84
N SER A 507 -28.99 16.61 25.90
CA SER A 507 -28.76 15.32 25.27
C SER A 507 -29.61 15.27 23.99
N VAL A 508 -28.93 15.14 22.86
CA VAL A 508 -29.56 15.01 21.53
C VAL A 508 -29.48 13.58 21.08
N GLN A 509 -30.63 12.93 20.92
CA GLN A 509 -30.74 11.65 20.27
C GLN A 509 -31.22 11.87 18.83
N ASP A 510 -30.38 11.50 17.87
CA ASP A 510 -30.59 11.72 16.44
C ASP A 510 -30.70 10.38 15.71
N ASN A 511 -31.90 10.07 15.21
CA ASN A 511 -32.20 8.82 14.52
C ASN A 511 -32.47 9.14 13.05
N LYS A 512 -31.54 8.76 12.16
CA LYS A 512 -31.58 9.08 10.73
C LYS A 512 -31.79 7.86 9.87
N PHE A 513 -32.63 7.96 8.87
CA PHE A 513 -32.72 7.07 7.74
C PHE A 513 -32.46 7.86 6.47
N ASP A 514 -31.36 7.56 5.78
CA ASP A 514 -30.89 8.23 4.57
C ASP A 514 -30.94 7.28 3.37
N ILE A 515 -31.53 7.71 2.27
CA ILE A 515 -31.49 7.02 0.98
C ILE A 515 -30.86 7.95 -0.04
N PHE A 516 -29.84 7.43 -0.75
CA PHE A 516 -29.05 8.28 -1.61
C PHE A 516 -28.54 7.59 -2.88
N THR A 517 -28.12 8.41 -3.81
CA THR A 517 -27.30 8.02 -4.97
C THR A 517 -26.05 8.86 -5.04
N GLU A 518 -24.96 8.26 -5.54
CA GLU A 518 -23.66 8.89 -5.65
C GLU A 518 -23.14 8.78 -7.08
N PHE A 519 -22.52 9.85 -7.54
CA PHE A 519 -21.78 9.91 -8.79
C PHE A 519 -20.35 10.36 -8.53
N MET A 520 -19.38 9.55 -8.93
CA MET A 520 -17.95 9.81 -8.79
C MET A 520 -17.29 9.95 -10.17
N PRO A 521 -17.19 11.17 -10.72
CA PRO A 521 -16.53 11.37 -12.01
C PRO A 521 -15.05 11.02 -11.99
N THR A 522 -14.39 11.27 -10.84
CA THR A 522 -13.00 10.89 -10.54
C THR A 522 -12.92 10.28 -9.15
N LEU A 523 -11.77 9.68 -8.79
CA LEU A 523 -11.54 9.14 -7.43
C LEU A 523 -11.54 10.24 -6.36
N GLN A 524 -11.24 11.49 -6.73
CA GLN A 524 -11.15 12.63 -5.81
C GLN A 524 -12.45 13.43 -5.70
N GLN A 525 -13.47 13.12 -6.50
CA GLN A 525 -14.72 13.88 -6.57
C GLN A 525 -15.93 12.99 -6.39
N GLN A 526 -16.86 13.42 -5.54
CA GLN A 526 -18.11 12.74 -5.28
C GLN A 526 -19.25 13.75 -5.26
N PHE A 527 -20.32 13.41 -5.94
CA PHE A 527 -21.62 14.07 -5.86
C PHE A 527 -22.59 13.08 -5.20
N ARG A 528 -23.26 13.51 -4.14
CA ARG A 528 -24.26 12.71 -3.43
C ARG A 528 -25.57 13.48 -3.38
N ILE A 529 -26.67 12.83 -3.74
CA ILE A 529 -28.01 13.38 -3.64
C ILE A 529 -28.84 12.35 -2.87
N GLY A 530 -29.63 12.81 -1.90
CA GLY A 530 -30.42 11.92 -1.09
C GLY A 530 -31.58 12.60 -0.39
N VAL A 531 -32.34 11.77 0.32
CA VAL A 531 -33.44 12.20 1.19
C VAL A 531 -33.25 11.54 2.55
N VAL A 532 -33.32 12.36 3.57
CA VAL A 532 -33.21 11.94 4.98
C VAL A 532 -34.54 12.12 5.68
N ALA A 533 -34.97 11.07 6.37
CA ALA A 533 -35.99 11.12 7.43
C ALA A 533 -35.28 11.09 8.77
N ASN A 534 -35.44 12.13 9.56
CA ASN A 534 -34.75 12.32 10.81
C ASN A 534 -35.72 12.48 11.97
N TYR A 535 -35.58 11.65 13.00
CA TYR A 535 -36.32 11.77 14.27
C TYR A 535 -35.36 12.19 15.35
N VAL A 536 -35.47 13.46 15.78
CA VAL A 536 -34.61 14.08 16.80
C VAL A 536 -35.36 14.16 18.11
N HIS A 537 -34.75 13.68 19.17
CA HIS A 537 -35.19 13.86 20.53
C HIS A 537 -34.19 14.73 21.29
N LEU A 538 -34.60 15.91 21.70
CA LEU A 538 -33.83 16.86 22.50
C LEU A 538 -34.29 16.81 23.93
N ARG A 539 -33.41 16.45 24.86
CA ARG A 539 -33.63 16.41 26.29
C ARG A 539 -32.76 17.44 27.00
N ASP A 540 -33.43 18.28 27.80
CA ASP A 540 -32.74 19.23 28.68
C ASP A 540 -32.31 18.53 29.99
N ASN A 541 -31.03 18.62 30.35
CA ASN A 541 -30.45 17.90 31.50
C ASN A 541 -30.26 18.76 32.77
N LEU A 542 -30.24 20.12 32.68
CA LEU A 542 -29.95 20.99 33.78
C LEU A 542 -31.21 21.64 34.41
N VAL A 543 -32.21 21.90 33.62
CA VAL A 543 -33.44 22.57 34.11
C VAL A 543 -34.57 21.56 34.12
N HIS A 544 -34.90 21.03 35.30
CA HIS A 544 -36.13 20.23 35.52
C HIS A 544 -37.40 21.11 35.44
N ILE A 545 -37.56 21.89 34.38
CA ILE A 545 -38.83 22.52 34.09
C ILE A 545 -39.66 21.43 33.39
N VAL A 546 -40.73 21.07 34.03
CA VAL A 546 -41.75 20.15 33.56
C VAL A 546 -42.10 20.46 32.10
N ASN A 547 -41.87 19.51 31.18
CA ASN A 547 -42.21 19.47 29.75
C ASN A 547 -41.16 19.92 28.72
N ALA A 548 -39.89 19.64 28.91
CA ALA A 548 -38.86 19.99 27.90
C ALA A 548 -38.34 18.80 27.08
N ASP A 549 -39.09 17.71 26.95
CA ASP A 549 -38.83 16.67 25.98
C ASP A 549 -39.41 17.07 24.62
N ASN A 550 -38.58 17.60 23.69
CA ASN A 550 -39.00 17.99 22.36
C ASN A 550 -38.63 16.91 21.36
N TYR A 551 -39.64 16.46 20.61
CA TYR A 551 -39.47 15.47 19.53
C TYR A 551 -39.77 16.12 18.20
N ASP A 552 -38.77 16.14 17.31
CA ASP A 552 -38.93 16.67 15.98
C ASP A 552 -38.76 15.55 14.94
N PHE A 553 -39.75 15.40 14.05
CA PHE A 553 -39.59 14.58 12.87
C PHE A 553 -39.38 15.47 11.68
N ILE A 554 -38.17 15.43 11.10
CA ILE A 554 -37.75 16.34 10.04
C ILE A 554 -37.34 15.52 8.80
N THR A 555 -37.89 15.91 7.66
CA THR A 555 -37.49 15.33 6.38
C THR A 555 -36.82 16.38 5.54
N HIS A 556 -35.68 16.05 4.96
CA HIS A 556 -35.00 16.96 4.03
C HIS A 556 -34.40 16.23 2.83
N ALA A 557 -34.42 16.89 1.68
CA ALA A 557 -33.61 16.51 0.53
C ALA A 557 -32.25 17.21 0.64
N TYR A 558 -31.19 16.56 0.18
CA TYR A 558 -29.86 17.16 0.23
C TYR A 558 -29.06 16.90 -1.03
N PHE A 559 -28.10 17.76 -1.23
CA PHE A 559 -27.01 17.66 -2.21
C PHE A 559 -25.68 17.84 -1.48
N ASN A 560 -24.74 16.97 -1.75
CA ASN A 560 -23.38 17.09 -1.26
C ASN A 560 -22.40 16.94 -2.44
N TYR A 561 -21.44 17.87 -2.53
CA TYR A 561 -20.27 17.75 -3.39
C TYR A 561 -19.04 17.70 -2.53
N HIS A 562 -18.24 16.66 -2.71
CA HIS A 562 -16.99 16.47 -2.00
C HIS A 562 -15.83 16.31 -2.97
N LEU A 563 -14.75 17.06 -2.74
CA LEU A 563 -13.48 16.95 -3.43
C LEU A 563 -12.38 16.78 -2.37
N ASP A 564 -11.51 15.79 -2.52
CA ASP A 564 -10.34 15.60 -1.66
C ASP A 564 -9.17 15.07 -2.49
N ASN A 565 -8.19 15.93 -2.72
CA ASN A 565 -6.94 15.58 -3.39
C ASN A 565 -5.69 15.78 -2.52
N GLU A 566 -5.86 15.86 -1.19
CA GLU A 566 -4.74 15.96 -0.27
C GLU A 566 -3.80 14.75 -0.35
N ASP A 567 -2.51 15.00 -0.13
CA ASP A 567 -1.43 14.02 -0.22
C ASP A 567 -1.32 13.09 1.00
N SER A 568 -1.93 13.47 2.12
CA SER A 568 -1.91 12.70 3.38
C SER A 568 -3.21 12.88 4.16
N PRO A 569 -3.72 11.85 4.85
CA PRO A 569 -4.91 11.97 5.69
C PRO A 569 -4.69 12.84 6.94
N THR A 570 -3.46 12.89 7.43
CA THR A 570 -3.04 13.72 8.57
C THR A 570 -1.80 14.49 8.17
N TYR A 571 -1.67 15.73 8.64
CA TYR A 571 -0.53 16.60 8.34
C TYR A 571 -0.25 16.73 6.84
N ALA A 572 -1.32 16.90 6.02
CA ALA A 572 -1.18 17.13 4.59
C ALA A 572 -0.24 18.30 4.31
N SER A 573 0.60 18.15 3.30
CA SER A 573 1.51 19.19 2.84
C SER A 573 1.04 19.85 1.54
N ARG A 574 0.21 19.16 0.77
CA ARG A 574 -0.32 19.62 -0.53
C ARG A 574 -1.72 19.12 -0.74
N GLY A 575 -2.50 19.92 -1.47
CA GLY A 575 -3.82 19.53 -1.91
C GLY A 575 -4.93 20.36 -1.30
N TRP A 576 -6.15 20.05 -1.70
CA TRP A 576 -7.36 20.77 -1.35
C TRP A 576 -8.49 19.80 -1.02
N LYS A 577 -9.29 20.20 -0.03
CA LYS A 577 -10.61 19.63 0.25
C LYS A 577 -11.66 20.70 0.04
N LEU A 578 -12.74 20.36 -0.64
CA LEU A 578 -13.92 21.20 -0.77
C LEU A 578 -15.14 20.35 -0.48
N ASN A 579 -15.95 20.80 0.45
CA ASN A 579 -17.24 20.19 0.76
C ASN A 579 -18.33 21.24 0.60
N ILE A 580 -19.32 20.99 -0.26
CA ILE A 580 -20.50 21.83 -0.45
C ILE A 580 -21.70 20.98 -0.06
N ASN A 581 -22.40 21.39 0.97
CA ASN A 581 -23.61 20.73 1.47
C ASN A 581 -24.80 21.69 1.35
N GLY A 582 -25.86 21.23 0.69
CA GLY A 582 -27.14 21.95 0.59
C GLY A 582 -28.27 21.05 1.08
N LYS A 583 -29.09 21.55 2.00
CA LYS A 583 -30.27 20.85 2.52
C LYS A 583 -31.51 21.69 2.26
N TYR A 584 -32.57 21.04 1.78
CA TYR A 584 -33.89 21.62 1.65
C TYR A 584 -34.87 20.88 2.58
N ILE A 585 -35.33 21.58 3.62
CA ILE A 585 -36.25 21.03 4.60
C ILE A 585 -37.64 20.98 4.00
N ILE A 586 -38.25 19.80 4.01
CA ILE A 586 -39.55 19.52 3.43
C ILE A 586 -40.60 19.64 4.55
N PRO A 587 -41.55 20.57 4.45
CA PRO A 587 -42.50 20.88 5.54
C PRO A 587 -43.64 19.88 5.61
N PHE A 588 -43.36 18.61 5.94
CA PHE A 588 -44.44 17.60 6.03
C PHE A 588 -45.11 17.51 7.41
N ILE A 589 -44.63 18.20 8.44
CA ILE A 589 -44.98 17.93 9.81
C ILE A 589 -45.42 19.18 10.59
N LYS A 590 -46.40 19.02 11.46
CA LYS A 590 -46.78 19.97 12.50
C LYS A 590 -45.77 19.82 13.64
N LEU A 591 -45.20 20.90 14.10
CA LEU A 591 -44.53 20.99 15.40
C LEU A 591 -45.51 20.73 16.51
N GLU A 592 -45.07 20.32 17.69
CA GLU A 592 -45.96 20.02 18.87
C GLU A 592 -46.86 21.19 19.24
N ASP A 593 -46.44 22.41 19.01
CA ASP A 593 -47.23 23.64 19.23
C ASP A 593 -48.32 23.88 18.18
N GLY A 594 -48.50 22.95 17.23
CA GLY A 594 -49.45 23.01 16.13
C GLY A 594 -49.02 23.90 14.96
N SER A 595 -47.85 24.55 15.01
CA SER A 595 -47.27 25.32 13.92
C SER A 595 -46.75 24.36 12.85
N LYS A 596 -46.76 24.78 11.58
CA LYS A 596 -46.11 24.05 10.49
C LYS A 596 -44.66 24.54 10.34
N MET A 597 -43.72 23.59 10.33
CA MET A 597 -42.34 23.92 9.95
C MET A 597 -42.34 24.54 8.54
N GLY A 598 -41.73 25.71 8.40
CA GLY A 598 -41.65 26.40 7.11
C GLY A 598 -40.59 25.77 6.21
N HIS A 599 -40.62 26.14 4.92
CA HIS A 599 -39.56 25.80 3.99
C HIS A 599 -38.24 26.44 4.44
N SER A 600 -37.18 25.68 4.59
CA SER A 600 -35.87 26.19 4.95
C SER A 600 -34.78 25.59 4.07
N ILE A 601 -33.82 26.41 3.70
CA ILE A 601 -32.64 26.00 2.92
C ILE A 601 -31.43 26.26 3.81
N ILE A 602 -30.59 25.24 3.94
CA ILE A 602 -29.32 25.31 4.64
C ILE A 602 -28.21 25.05 3.64
N ILE A 603 -27.26 25.95 3.53
CA ILE A 603 -26.10 25.80 2.67
C ILE A 603 -24.85 25.96 3.52
N LYS A 604 -23.90 25.04 3.35
CA LYS A 604 -22.58 25.09 3.97
C LYS A 604 -21.50 24.79 2.93
N VAL A 605 -20.42 25.54 2.99
CA VAL A 605 -19.22 25.35 2.17
C VAL A 605 -18.01 25.30 3.09
N ASP A 606 -17.25 24.23 3.03
CA ASP A 606 -15.96 24.06 3.69
C ASP A 606 -14.86 23.96 2.63
N LEU A 607 -13.83 24.75 2.76
CA LEU A 607 -12.64 24.73 1.92
C LEU A 607 -11.41 24.63 2.81
N ASP A 608 -10.62 23.59 2.60
CA ASP A 608 -9.30 23.40 3.25
C ASP A 608 -8.23 23.21 2.18
N GLY A 609 -7.09 23.84 2.36
CA GLY A 609 -5.98 23.76 1.43
C GLY A 609 -4.66 23.65 2.16
N SER A 610 -3.74 22.85 1.59
CA SER A 610 -2.38 22.70 2.06
C SER A 610 -1.41 23.06 0.94
N ILE A 611 -0.49 23.99 1.21
CA ILE A 611 0.51 24.50 0.27
C ILE A 611 1.88 24.25 0.86
N ALA A 612 2.70 23.43 0.18
CA ALA A 612 4.08 23.18 0.60
C ALA A 612 4.94 24.45 0.37
N LEU A 613 5.59 24.94 1.40
CA LEU A 613 6.57 26.04 1.35
C LEU A 613 8.01 25.52 1.30
N GLY A 614 8.20 24.23 1.17
CA GLY A 614 9.47 23.51 1.14
C GLY A 614 9.26 22.05 1.53
N GLU A 615 10.33 21.35 1.87
CA GLU A 615 10.25 19.94 2.25
C GLU A 615 9.64 19.72 3.64
N ARG A 616 9.78 20.69 4.55
CA ARG A 616 9.38 20.58 5.96
C ARG A 616 8.31 21.55 6.41
N HIS A 617 8.01 22.56 5.60
CA HIS A 617 7.05 23.62 5.94
C HIS A 617 5.84 23.56 5.02
N SER A 618 4.66 23.74 5.57
CA SER A 618 3.42 23.92 4.81
C SER A 618 2.54 25.01 5.42
N LEU A 619 1.87 25.76 4.56
CA LEU A 619 0.82 26.69 4.91
C LEU A 619 -0.53 26.00 4.69
N LYS A 620 -1.40 26.07 5.68
CA LYS A 620 -2.78 25.57 5.57
C LYS A 620 -3.74 26.74 5.61
N LEU A 621 -4.73 26.70 4.73
CA LEU A 621 -5.79 27.70 4.61
C LEU A 621 -7.12 26.97 4.77
N GLY A 622 -7.94 27.42 5.72
CA GLY A 622 -9.29 26.91 5.94
C GLY A 622 -10.31 28.04 5.82
N ALA A 623 -11.46 27.75 5.24
CA ALA A 623 -12.61 28.66 5.22
C ALA A 623 -13.90 27.85 5.30
N THR A 624 -14.78 28.23 6.24
CA THR A 624 -16.13 27.68 6.35
C THR A 624 -17.15 28.82 6.28
N ALA A 625 -18.13 28.69 5.42
CA ALA A 625 -19.26 29.57 5.34
C ALA A 625 -20.56 28.76 5.37
N GLY A 626 -21.51 29.17 6.18
CA GLY A 626 -22.81 28.52 6.29
C GLY A 626 -23.93 29.53 6.54
N SER A 627 -25.08 29.26 5.93
CA SER A 627 -26.27 30.09 6.13
C SER A 627 -27.53 29.24 6.05
N SER A 628 -28.45 29.54 6.94
CA SER A 628 -29.78 28.94 6.97
C SER A 628 -30.80 30.04 6.70
N VAL A 629 -31.63 29.84 5.69
CA VAL A 629 -32.69 30.79 5.29
C VAL A 629 -34.01 30.03 5.32
N GLY A 630 -34.98 30.54 6.07
CA GLY A 630 -36.30 29.90 6.22
C GLY A 630 -37.34 30.82 6.80
N ILE A 631 -38.57 30.31 6.89
CA ILE A 631 -39.75 31.08 7.31
C ILE A 631 -39.95 31.01 8.84
N ASN A 632 -39.41 30.01 9.51
CA ASN A 632 -39.53 29.81 10.97
C ASN A 632 -38.18 29.50 11.59
N GLU A 633 -38.10 29.53 12.93
CA GLU A 633 -36.90 29.11 13.66
C GLU A 633 -36.54 27.65 13.34
N LEU A 634 -35.25 27.44 13.08
CA LEU A 634 -34.71 26.11 12.86
C LEU A 634 -34.57 25.37 14.19
N PRO A 635 -34.91 24.06 14.21
CA PRO A 635 -34.54 23.21 15.34
C PRO A 635 -33.07 23.32 15.70
N LEU A 636 -32.74 23.25 16.97
CA LEU A 636 -31.36 23.41 17.47
C LEU A 636 -30.41 22.46 16.75
N SER A 637 -30.82 21.21 16.47
CA SER A 637 -30.01 20.19 15.77
C SER A 637 -29.62 20.55 14.33
N TYR A 638 -30.24 21.56 13.72
CA TYR A 638 -29.97 22.04 12.37
C TYR A 638 -29.22 23.38 12.31
N ARG A 639 -28.96 24.03 13.46
CA ARG A 639 -28.15 25.23 13.57
C ARG A 639 -26.67 24.87 13.47
N PHE A 640 -25.81 25.81 13.12
CA PHE A 640 -24.37 25.64 13.11
C PHE A 640 -23.81 25.80 14.51
N PHE A 641 -23.02 24.83 14.96
CA PHE A 641 -22.29 24.88 16.23
C PHE A 641 -20.81 25.13 15.96
N VAL A 642 -20.20 25.98 16.78
CA VAL A 642 -18.80 26.39 16.63
C VAL A 642 -18.06 26.17 17.93
N GLY A 643 -16.92 25.49 17.88
CA GLY A 643 -16.01 25.30 19.02
C GLY A 643 -15.45 23.86 19.11
N GLY A 644 -14.40 23.75 19.94
CA GLY A 644 -13.63 22.53 20.09
C GLY A 644 -12.69 22.25 18.92
N GLN A 645 -11.84 21.22 19.08
CA GLN A 645 -11.03 20.67 17.98
C GLN A 645 -11.56 19.34 17.50
N SER A 646 -12.54 18.78 18.16
CA SER A 646 -13.13 17.50 17.85
C SER A 646 -13.84 17.51 16.49
N HIS A 647 -13.57 16.50 15.68
CA HIS A 647 -14.18 16.31 14.35
C HIS A 647 -15.26 15.24 14.43
N MET A 648 -16.52 15.64 14.50
CA MET A 648 -17.63 14.70 14.38
C MET A 648 -18.04 14.51 12.93
N TYR A 649 -17.89 13.31 12.41
CA TYR A 649 -18.26 13.00 11.03
C TYR A 649 -19.78 12.81 10.82
N TYR A 650 -20.58 12.73 11.89
CA TYR A 650 -22.03 12.49 11.79
C TYR A 650 -22.87 13.74 11.81
N PHE A 651 -22.29 14.83 12.33
CA PHE A 651 -22.92 16.15 12.37
C PHE A 651 -22.14 17.11 11.50
N ASP A 652 -22.63 17.37 10.32
CA ASP A 652 -22.00 18.26 9.33
C ASP A 652 -22.13 19.75 9.70
N ASN A 653 -22.89 20.07 10.74
CA ASN A 653 -23.13 21.42 11.25
C ASN A 653 -22.24 21.78 12.47
N ILE A 654 -21.33 20.92 12.90
CA ILE A 654 -20.34 21.23 13.94
C ILE A 654 -19.04 21.66 13.29
N ILE A 655 -18.57 22.86 13.64
CA ILE A 655 -17.39 23.50 13.06
C ILE A 655 -16.32 23.68 14.14
N SER A 656 -15.13 23.13 13.89
CA SER A 656 -14.00 23.26 14.80
C SER A 656 -13.47 24.70 14.85
N PHE A 657 -13.11 25.17 16.05
CA PHE A 657 -12.56 26.50 16.28
C PHE A 657 -11.56 26.46 17.43
N ASP A 658 -10.30 26.79 17.16
CA ASP A 658 -9.24 26.77 18.17
C ASP A 658 -9.48 27.92 19.18
N GLY A 659 -9.59 27.58 20.47
CA GLY A 659 -9.79 28.55 21.56
C GLY A 659 -11.23 28.68 22.05
N LEU A 660 -12.17 27.91 21.47
CA LEU A 660 -13.51 27.72 22.03
C LEU A 660 -13.67 26.28 22.55
N ARG A 661 -14.51 26.11 23.57
CA ARG A 661 -14.93 24.78 24.03
C ARG A 661 -15.85 24.14 23.00
N PHE A 662 -16.01 22.84 23.06
CA PHE A 662 -16.88 22.10 22.14
C PHE A 662 -18.31 22.69 22.16
N THR A 663 -18.85 22.96 20.94
CA THR A 663 -20.20 23.58 20.73
C THR A 663 -20.49 24.85 21.49
N GLN A 664 -19.45 25.60 21.89
CA GLN A 664 -19.60 26.78 22.76
C GLN A 664 -20.50 27.89 22.18
N LEU A 665 -20.48 28.05 20.85
CA LEU A 665 -21.31 29.02 20.14
C LEU A 665 -22.18 28.30 19.12
N TYR A 666 -23.34 28.89 18.84
CA TYR A 666 -24.20 28.41 17.76
C TYR A 666 -24.86 29.60 17.04
N GLY A 667 -25.31 29.35 15.81
CA GLY A 667 -25.99 30.34 14.98
C GLY A 667 -26.56 29.77 13.71
N ASN A 668 -27.35 30.59 13.02
CA ASN A 668 -27.93 30.26 11.72
C ASN A 668 -27.02 30.69 10.56
N HIS A 669 -26.04 31.55 10.85
CA HIS A 669 -25.10 32.12 9.86
C HIS A 669 -23.70 32.13 10.42
N ILE A 670 -22.76 31.63 9.63
CA ILE A 670 -21.34 31.55 10.01
C ILE A 670 -20.42 31.90 8.84
N VAL A 671 -19.34 32.58 9.13
CA VAL A 671 -18.16 32.71 8.25
C VAL A 671 -16.92 32.63 9.11
N ILE A 672 -16.09 31.64 8.90
CA ILE A 672 -14.88 31.37 9.67
C ILE A 672 -13.72 31.16 8.70
N GLY A 673 -12.60 31.84 8.95
CA GLY A 673 -11.32 31.63 8.28
C GLY A 673 -10.29 31.07 9.23
N LYS A 674 -9.41 30.20 8.75
CA LYS A 674 -8.29 29.62 9.50
C LYS A 674 -7.02 29.68 8.67
N ILE A 675 -5.93 30.10 9.29
CA ILE A 675 -4.58 30.07 8.71
C ILE A 675 -3.70 29.31 9.68
N SER A 676 -2.97 28.32 9.17
CA SER A 676 -2.06 27.53 10.00
C SER A 676 -0.71 27.37 9.31
N TRP A 677 0.36 27.50 10.08
CA TRP A 677 1.70 27.16 9.67
C TRP A 677 2.10 25.84 10.31
N GLN A 678 2.44 24.84 9.47
CA GLN A 678 2.84 23.50 9.91
C GLN A 678 4.32 23.28 9.60
N TYR A 679 5.06 22.79 10.58
CA TYR A 679 6.48 22.46 10.47
C TYR A 679 6.76 21.03 10.90
N ASN A 680 7.32 20.22 9.99
CA ASN A 680 7.84 18.89 10.28
C ASN A 680 9.29 19.03 10.75
N PHE A 681 9.54 19.05 12.06
CA PHE A 681 10.87 19.27 12.60
C PHE A 681 11.71 18.00 12.73
N TYR A 682 11.07 16.83 12.85
CA TYR A 682 11.78 15.54 12.91
C TYR A 682 10.86 14.38 12.51
N LYS A 683 11.23 13.62 11.45
CA LYS A 683 10.50 12.43 10.98
C LYS A 683 8.96 12.64 10.98
N ASN A 684 8.26 12.06 11.96
CA ASN A 684 6.80 12.08 12.11
C ASN A 684 6.32 13.11 13.16
N LEU A 685 7.18 14.04 13.58
CA LEU A 685 6.85 15.05 14.58
C LEU A 685 6.59 16.40 13.91
N TYR A 686 5.52 17.04 14.32
CA TYR A 686 5.00 18.29 13.74
C TYR A 686 4.71 19.32 14.81
N VAL A 687 4.93 20.58 14.48
CA VAL A 687 4.41 21.74 15.20
C VAL A 687 3.48 22.49 14.26
N THR A 688 2.29 22.83 14.74
CA THR A 688 1.31 23.61 13.96
C THR A 688 0.88 24.82 14.78
N ALA A 689 1.06 26.00 14.23
CA ALA A 689 0.54 27.26 14.81
C ALA A 689 -0.69 27.68 14.01
N ASN A 690 -1.81 27.92 14.71
CA ASN A 690 -3.11 28.21 14.14
C ASN A 690 -3.61 29.60 14.56
N ILE A 691 -4.22 30.32 13.63
CA ILE A 691 -5.05 31.49 13.88
C ILE A 691 -6.35 31.28 13.12
N ASN A 692 -7.47 31.48 13.78
CA ASN A 692 -8.80 31.41 13.21
C ASN A 692 -9.66 32.58 13.68
N GLY A 693 -10.58 33.03 12.86
CA GLY A 693 -11.47 34.13 13.18
C GLY A 693 -12.66 34.19 12.24
N GLY A 694 -13.71 34.83 12.69
CA GLY A 694 -14.92 34.91 11.90
C GLY A 694 -16.11 35.47 12.67
N TYR A 695 -17.27 35.15 12.15
CA TYR A 695 -18.56 35.64 12.67
C TYR A 695 -19.54 34.49 12.84
N VAL A 696 -20.29 34.50 13.94
CA VAL A 696 -21.39 33.59 14.25
C VAL A 696 -22.62 34.39 14.63
N SER A 697 -23.74 34.22 13.93
CA SER A 697 -24.96 35.03 14.19
C SER A 697 -26.23 34.15 14.05
N GLU A 698 -27.22 34.46 14.88
CA GLU A 698 -28.57 33.87 14.72
C GLU A 698 -29.39 34.61 13.67
N GLU A 699 -29.14 35.91 13.47
CA GLU A 699 -29.90 36.77 12.58
C GLU A 699 -29.06 37.21 11.35
N TYR A 700 -29.68 37.19 10.17
CA TYR A 700 -29.05 37.61 8.91
C TYR A 700 -28.61 39.08 8.93
N ASN A 701 -29.45 39.98 9.48
CA ASN A 701 -29.19 41.41 9.49
C ASN A 701 -28.03 41.82 10.44
N ASN A 702 -27.74 40.97 11.43
CA ASN A 702 -26.74 41.24 12.46
C ASN A 702 -25.43 40.44 12.22
N TRP A 703 -25.27 39.84 11.06
CA TRP A 703 -24.20 38.90 10.78
C TRP A 703 -22.80 39.45 11.11
N PHE A 704 -22.47 40.64 10.66
CA PHE A 704 -21.14 41.25 10.79
C PHE A 704 -21.04 42.27 11.94
N TYR A 705 -21.86 42.20 12.97
CA TYR A 705 -21.69 43.01 14.15
C TYR A 705 -20.50 42.56 15.02
N ASN A 706 -19.84 43.50 15.69
CA ASN A 706 -18.65 43.25 16.51
C ASN A 706 -18.88 42.20 17.61
N ASP A 707 -20.08 42.11 18.18
CA ASP A 707 -20.43 41.16 19.25
C ASP A 707 -20.42 39.70 18.72
N ASN A 708 -20.65 39.52 17.43
CA ASN A 708 -20.62 38.23 16.74
C ASN A 708 -19.23 37.83 16.24
N PHE A 709 -18.23 38.74 16.37
CA PHE A 709 -16.86 38.49 15.96
C PHE A 709 -16.14 37.62 16.98
N ILE A 710 -15.53 36.55 16.45
CA ILE A 710 -14.69 35.63 17.20
C ILE A 710 -13.30 35.55 16.60
N ILE A 711 -12.28 35.51 17.44
CA ILE A 711 -10.89 35.29 17.06
C ILE A 711 -10.24 34.39 18.09
N GLY A 712 -9.48 33.42 17.64
CA GLY A 712 -8.76 32.48 18.49
C GLY A 712 -7.53 31.94 17.81
N GLY A 713 -6.80 31.10 18.50
CA GLY A 713 -5.64 30.42 17.96
C GLY A 713 -5.03 29.46 18.94
N GLY A 714 -4.07 28.73 18.49
CA GLY A 714 -3.41 27.71 19.29
C GLY A 714 -2.08 27.23 18.69
N LEU A 715 -1.35 26.54 19.51
CA LEU A 715 -0.13 25.82 19.16
C LEU A 715 -0.35 24.34 19.43
N THR A 716 -0.13 23.50 18.42
CA THR A 716 -0.29 22.05 18.49
C THR A 716 1.05 21.38 18.26
N LEU A 717 1.44 20.50 19.17
CA LEU A 717 2.52 19.53 18.97
C LEU A 717 1.87 18.20 18.58
N GLY A 718 2.27 17.67 17.42
CA GLY A 718 1.66 16.47 16.84
C GLY A 718 2.68 15.41 16.46
N MET A 719 2.27 14.16 16.60
CA MET A 719 3.01 12.99 16.15
C MET A 719 2.14 12.13 15.24
N LYS A 720 2.63 11.86 14.02
CA LYS A 720 1.98 10.94 13.09
C LYS A 720 2.31 9.50 13.46
N THR A 721 1.30 8.71 13.79
CA THR A 721 1.44 7.27 14.09
C THR A 721 0.57 6.43 13.14
N LYS A 722 0.78 5.11 13.13
CA LYS A 722 -0.10 4.18 12.39
C LYS A 722 -1.49 4.07 13.01
N ALA A 723 -1.59 4.36 14.30
CA ALA A 723 -2.85 4.34 15.07
C ALA A 723 -3.63 5.67 14.99
N GLY A 724 -3.17 6.61 14.18
CA GLY A 724 -3.70 7.96 14.09
C GLY A 724 -2.75 9.01 14.68
N PRO A 725 -3.12 10.28 14.63
CA PRO A 725 -2.32 11.36 15.23
C PRO A 725 -2.36 11.29 16.76
N ILE A 726 -1.27 11.74 17.40
CA ILE A 726 -1.25 12.08 18.82
C ILE A 726 -0.94 13.56 18.86
N GLU A 727 -1.83 14.37 19.45
CA GLU A 727 -1.77 15.82 19.41
C GLU A 727 -2.01 16.42 20.79
N ILE A 728 -1.17 17.38 21.14
CA ILE A 728 -1.35 18.20 22.33
C ILE A 728 -1.43 19.65 21.86
N SER A 729 -2.54 20.30 22.14
CA SER A 729 -2.79 21.69 21.77
C SER A 729 -2.94 22.57 22.98
N LEU A 730 -2.43 23.81 22.88
CA LEU A 730 -2.71 24.88 23.82
C LEU A 730 -3.36 26.02 23.04
N MET A 731 -4.55 26.45 23.46
CA MET A 731 -5.36 27.38 22.67
C MET A 731 -6.15 28.36 23.54
N GLY A 732 -6.59 29.46 22.93
CA GLY A 732 -7.43 30.47 23.54
C GLY A 732 -8.07 31.38 22.51
N SER A 733 -9.09 32.13 22.93
CA SER A 733 -9.85 33.05 22.07
C SER A 733 -10.32 34.29 22.86
N ASN A 734 -10.87 35.26 22.13
CA ASN A 734 -11.52 36.42 22.74
C ASN A 734 -12.78 36.06 23.55
N LYS A 735 -13.33 34.86 23.35
CA LYS A 735 -14.50 34.33 24.07
C LYS A 735 -14.14 33.35 25.19
N SER A 736 -12.85 32.97 25.34
CA SER A 736 -12.36 32.15 26.44
C SER A 736 -11.80 33.01 27.56
N SER A 737 -11.87 32.54 28.82
CA SER A 737 -11.32 33.24 29.97
C SER A 737 -9.82 33.01 30.17
N ASN A 738 -9.35 31.82 29.79
CA ASN A 738 -7.98 31.35 29.97
C ASN A 738 -7.55 30.49 28.74
N LEU A 739 -6.24 30.30 28.61
CA LEU A 739 -5.73 29.28 27.76
C LEU A 739 -6.13 27.90 28.31
N PHE A 740 -6.45 26.96 27.43
CA PHE A 740 -6.75 25.58 27.81
C PHE A 740 -6.07 24.60 26.89
N GLY A 741 -5.81 23.40 27.42
CA GLY A 741 -5.19 22.33 26.74
C GLY A 741 -6.21 21.38 26.08
N PHE A 742 -5.83 20.78 25.00
CA PHE A 742 -6.58 19.73 24.34
C PHE A 742 -5.63 18.56 23.98
N LEU A 743 -6.05 17.34 24.24
CA LEU A 743 -5.31 16.13 23.89
C LEU A 743 -6.16 15.29 22.95
N ASN A 744 -5.55 14.84 21.87
CA ASN A 744 -6.13 13.92 20.88
C ASN A 744 -5.21 12.72 20.70
N ILE A 745 -5.75 11.49 20.71
CA ILE A 745 -5.04 10.24 20.46
C ILE A 745 -5.89 9.36 19.55
N GLY A 746 -5.40 9.09 18.35
CA GLY A 746 -6.08 8.24 17.37
C GLY A 746 -6.85 9.00 16.31
N TYR A 747 -7.48 8.25 15.42
CA TYR A 747 -8.36 8.80 14.40
C TYR A 747 -9.77 9.02 14.98
N TRP A 748 -10.38 10.12 14.57
CA TRP A 748 -11.80 10.38 14.80
C TRP A 748 -12.68 9.40 14.04
N PHE A 749 -13.78 8.91 14.62
CA PHE A 749 -14.75 8.02 13.98
C PHE A 749 -16.20 8.31 14.38
#